data_7047491e5bb4253559e40b3eab221530
#
_entry.id   7047491e5bb4253559e40b3eab221530
#
_cell.length_a   1.000
_cell.length_b   1.000
_cell.length_c   1.000
_cell.angle_alpha   90.00
_cell.angle_beta   90.00
_cell.angle_gamma   90.00
#
_symmetry.space_group_name_H-M   'P 1'
#
loop_
_entity.id
_entity.type
_entity.pdbx_description
1 polymer ?
#
loop_
_entity_poly.entity_id
_entity_poly.type
_entity_poly.pdbx_seq_one_letter_code
_entity_poly.pdbx_strand_id
1 'polypeptide(L)'
;MEINEIVRNIFGSDVPLESPVTKPKKESSKHSRISINLNSVNQYIETTLGENAPIENVQDNRVGRLGPNVVKFDISTHQGLFIISPNRLSINSQSNFSTMKANVAVYKGKWMYELQLGSKGLMQIGWSTAKCEFNQQLGVGDTVNSYAYDGNRVRKWNVATHKYGEPWLPGDIIACAIDMDNGTIDFCRNGRNLGRAFENITTGAGFAYFPTVSLALTENLTANFGSTPMRYPIEGYEPLQAAPKQQIDQATLLFNWFLRITEVINARQNVNDENTLRDGNMSVQAYLMCLTRTVVKHIGPLVTVPYIAEYILVPFIQQLSESKTDPPLLLTCLDLFWTFLEEHEMKVCLESTVMYLLSAFRHVSLLLEYPDQCKSLHLLTKICQHSSTRQYLLQHLLFDRVRFANFMHVKPLDEGGLADVVKDVWWEMSPTDSTIEVNKASYLNACEKIKTAISEVETLQVELLVILLNNSDGNEKKPTSRAIFLRKLKRFVQENLDTSRTLPITLCCFHRLLVAFRVLWDAEVGTSPVYIPCRAFYDASIDHSRTERLGGVLSHLNKTFRNELQQLLGPEHEVITAMDQAQDSSNVHNRTRLMDLPIVNPTFSRVTGTDASGQGNSMIFERVGYFPYTREDRSPLRLGPLNPTTSLLELLDSIILFYHIVAKKQLAKVAILRNSMSEYITAMQDTKAKLEKAKKKKDPMFQSIQQELLRTINVFNTKLTEQARHMAWIRAAVYSKEKQSQIAWLLKVVALTLKNASLEENMFSFVPDFYLDALADLCVGLRNHMHPTASIEQVPNYREMFLDIAEFLCEHFMDPRIVNANSKSSLLLTLAGFVFNPLTLEILENVPEESRIKVVTNLLKSYDNRAWAESNWILVRFWQGNGFVFRYEKSPHLSKKVGPKLLQQESISQPIKPCPSAVYQNHVRDVLLKNPQATTKLLNSLLNQLNWAFSEFIGMSIRDDCYSGS
;
A
#
# COMPACT_ATOMS: atom_id res chain seq x y z
N MET A 1 -38.41 -22.49 29.24
CA MET A 1 -37.33 -22.35 30.25
C MET A 1 -37.78 -21.28 31.27
N GLU A 2 -37.83 -21.64 32.55
CA GLU A 2 -38.07 -20.63 33.58
C GLU A 2 -36.88 -19.68 33.68
N ILE A 3 -37.10 -18.41 34.02
CA ILE A 3 -36.05 -17.37 34.14
C ILE A 3 -34.91 -17.84 35.04
N ASN A 4 -35.23 -18.55 36.10
CA ASN A 4 -34.24 -19.14 37.02
C ASN A 4 -33.34 -20.20 36.37
N GLU A 5 -33.84 -20.96 35.42
CA GLU A 5 -33.06 -21.93 34.67
C GLU A 5 -32.08 -21.25 33.72
N ILE A 6 -32.51 -20.16 33.09
CA ILE A 6 -31.65 -19.31 32.24
C ILE A 6 -30.52 -18.72 33.08
N VAL A 7 -30.82 -18.15 34.24
CA VAL A 7 -29.82 -17.55 35.14
C VAL A 7 -28.79 -18.59 35.60
N ARG A 8 -29.27 -19.81 35.97
CA ARG A 8 -28.36 -20.93 36.35
C ARG A 8 -27.48 -21.38 35.17
N ASN A 9 -28.02 -21.42 33.99
CA ASN A 9 -27.25 -21.77 32.79
C ASN A 9 -26.18 -20.74 32.48
N ILE A 10 -26.42 -19.45 32.73
CA ILE A 10 -25.46 -18.38 32.47
C ILE A 10 -24.42 -18.29 33.57
N PHE A 11 -24.81 -18.18 34.82
CA PHE A 11 -23.92 -17.84 35.94
C PHE A 11 -23.47 -19.07 36.76
N GLY A 12 -24.10 -20.25 36.58
CA GLY A 12 -23.84 -21.47 37.36
C GLY A 12 -24.83 -21.71 38.47
N SER A 13 -24.65 -22.82 39.19
CA SER A 13 -25.57 -23.25 40.29
C SER A 13 -25.50 -22.39 41.54
N ASP A 14 -24.44 -21.64 41.73
CA ASP A 14 -24.13 -20.93 42.98
C ASP A 14 -24.78 -19.55 43.11
N VAL A 15 -25.53 -19.14 42.08
CA VAL A 15 -26.31 -17.87 42.14
C VAL A 15 -27.40 -18.00 43.18
N PRO A 16 -27.49 -17.08 44.18
CA PRO A 16 -28.53 -17.08 45.19
C PRO A 16 -29.86 -16.65 44.54
N LEU A 17 -30.62 -17.64 44.07
CA LEU A 17 -32.00 -17.44 43.65
C LEU A 17 -32.90 -17.60 44.87
N GLU A 18 -33.69 -16.57 45.21
CA GLU A 18 -34.62 -16.66 46.27
C GLU A 18 -35.59 -17.84 46.02
N SER A 19 -35.65 -18.78 46.96
CA SER A 19 -36.71 -19.79 46.96
C SER A 19 -38.07 -19.12 47.04
N PRO A 20 -39.10 -19.61 46.32
CA PRO A 20 -40.44 -19.04 46.41
C PRO A 20 -40.92 -19.07 47.84
N VAL A 21 -40.97 -17.95 48.51
CA VAL A 21 -41.51 -17.78 49.86
C VAL A 21 -42.98 -18.12 49.82
N THR A 22 -43.30 -19.29 50.39
CA THR A 22 -44.64 -19.68 50.69
C THR A 22 -45.23 -18.77 51.79
N LYS A 23 -45.95 -17.74 51.38
CA LYS A 23 -47.17 -17.17 52.06
C LYS A 23 -47.66 -15.97 51.29
N PRO A 24 -48.98 -15.87 50.99
CA PRO A 24 -49.54 -14.73 50.28
C PRO A 24 -49.73 -13.56 51.20
N LYS A 25 -48.91 -12.53 51.09
CA LYS A 25 -49.28 -11.19 51.53
C LYS A 25 -49.72 -10.36 50.34
N LYS A 26 -50.87 -9.74 50.51
CA LYS A 26 -51.61 -8.93 49.55
C LYS A 26 -50.73 -8.00 48.69
N GLU A 27 -51.08 -8.06 47.40
CA GLU A 27 -50.96 -6.98 46.44
C GLU A 27 -49.78 -5.97 46.61
N SER A 28 -48.60 -6.37 46.20
CA SER A 28 -47.63 -5.42 45.68
C SER A 28 -47.24 -5.85 44.26
N SER A 29 -47.25 -4.89 43.38
CA SER A 29 -47.17 -5.00 41.94
C SER A 29 -46.17 -6.07 41.44
N LYS A 30 -46.56 -6.82 40.40
CA LYS A 30 -45.74 -7.83 39.70
C LYS A 30 -44.35 -7.30 39.24
N HIS A 31 -44.15 -6.00 39.22
CA HIS A 31 -42.89 -5.32 38.97
C HIS A 31 -41.79 -5.56 40.04
N SER A 32 -42.19 -5.81 41.30
CA SER A 32 -41.25 -5.96 42.39
C SER A 32 -40.45 -7.28 42.38
N ARG A 33 -41.04 -8.39 41.88
CA ARG A 33 -40.38 -9.70 41.85
C ARG A 33 -39.23 -9.79 40.81
N ILE A 34 -39.43 -9.15 39.65
CA ILE A 34 -38.41 -9.16 38.56
C ILE A 34 -37.24 -8.22 38.90
N SER A 35 -37.53 -7.08 39.55
CA SER A 35 -36.45 -6.16 39.97
C SER A 35 -35.63 -6.77 41.13
N ILE A 36 -36.20 -7.57 41.98
CA ILE A 36 -35.49 -8.28 43.07
C ILE A 36 -34.54 -9.33 42.48
N ASN A 37 -34.94 -10.11 41.45
CA ASN A 37 -34.05 -11.08 40.79
C ASN A 37 -32.90 -10.42 40.08
N LEU A 38 -33.10 -9.30 39.38
CA LEU A 38 -32.03 -8.54 38.74
C LEU A 38 -31.07 -7.92 39.76
N ASN A 39 -31.60 -7.39 40.88
CA ASN A 39 -30.79 -6.86 41.95
C ASN A 39 -29.93 -7.96 42.63
N SER A 40 -30.49 -9.16 42.82
CA SER A 40 -29.74 -10.29 43.40
C SER A 40 -28.62 -10.75 42.46
N VAL A 41 -28.89 -10.80 41.15
CA VAL A 41 -27.86 -11.11 40.14
C VAL A 41 -26.77 -10.01 40.09
N ASN A 42 -27.17 -8.73 40.14
CA ASN A 42 -26.21 -7.61 40.19
C ASN A 42 -25.34 -7.72 41.44
N GLN A 43 -25.92 -7.94 42.60
CA GLN A 43 -25.18 -8.12 43.87
C GLN A 43 -24.26 -9.35 43.82
N TYR A 44 -24.68 -10.44 43.20
CA TYR A 44 -23.83 -11.62 42.99
C TYR A 44 -22.63 -11.29 42.08
N ILE A 45 -22.89 -10.59 40.97
CA ILE A 45 -21.80 -10.17 40.03
C ILE A 45 -20.81 -9.27 40.78
N GLU A 46 -21.27 -8.23 41.46
CA GLU A 46 -20.41 -7.30 42.22
C GLU A 46 -19.62 -8.03 43.33
N THR A 47 -20.26 -8.98 44.04
CA THR A 47 -19.58 -9.75 45.11
C THR A 47 -18.52 -10.71 44.50
N THR A 48 -18.83 -11.34 43.35
CA THR A 48 -17.93 -12.30 42.70
C THR A 48 -16.73 -11.61 42.03
N LEU A 49 -16.93 -10.44 41.46
CA LEU A 49 -15.87 -9.66 40.81
C LEU A 49 -14.92 -9.00 41.81
N GLY A 50 -15.41 -8.70 43.03
CA GLY A 50 -14.64 -7.92 43.99
C GLY A 50 -14.42 -6.46 43.58
N GLU A 51 -13.67 -5.69 44.37
CA GLU A 51 -13.36 -4.30 44.03
C GLU A 51 -12.36 -4.19 42.87
N ASN A 52 -12.63 -3.34 41.89
CA ASN A 52 -11.71 -3.00 40.82
C ASN A 52 -10.65 -2.06 41.33
N ALA A 53 -9.45 -2.55 41.65
CA ALA A 53 -8.30 -1.68 41.93
C ALA A 53 -7.73 -1.11 40.62
N PRO A 54 -7.51 0.21 40.49
CA PRO A 54 -6.83 0.81 39.35
C PRO A 54 -5.43 0.21 39.21
N ILE A 55 -5.01 -0.12 37.99
CA ILE A 55 -3.68 -0.72 37.65
C ILE A 55 -2.52 0.11 38.21
N GLU A 56 -2.66 1.42 38.24
CA GLU A 56 -1.61 2.36 38.74
C GLU A 56 -1.33 2.20 40.22
N ASN A 57 -2.27 1.71 41.02
CA ASN A 57 -2.15 1.57 42.47
C ASN A 57 -1.67 0.19 42.92
N VAL A 58 -1.53 -0.78 42.02
CA VAL A 58 -1.00 -2.11 42.34
C VAL A 58 0.54 -2.01 42.41
N GLN A 59 1.13 -2.20 43.57
CA GLN A 59 2.57 -2.28 43.71
C GLN A 59 3.07 -3.62 43.16
N ASP A 60 4.09 -3.57 42.29
CA ASP A 60 4.78 -4.76 41.81
C ASP A 60 5.83 -5.17 42.85
N ASN A 61 5.51 -6.18 43.65
CA ASN A 61 6.34 -6.67 44.74
C ASN A 61 7.32 -7.78 44.33
N ARG A 62 7.50 -8.02 43.01
CA ARG A 62 8.43 -9.02 42.54
C ARG A 62 9.86 -8.68 42.90
N VAL A 63 10.60 -9.64 43.49
CA VAL A 63 12.00 -9.48 43.92
C VAL A 63 12.91 -9.42 42.70
N GLY A 64 13.87 -8.52 42.71
CA GLY A 64 14.85 -8.37 41.63
C GLY A 64 14.59 -7.19 40.68
N ARG A 65 13.52 -6.44 40.91
CA ARG A 65 13.08 -5.31 40.10
C ARG A 65 12.99 -4.03 40.94
N LEU A 66 13.36 -2.90 40.35
CA LEU A 66 13.27 -1.55 40.94
C LEU A 66 12.54 -0.62 40.00
N GLY A 67 11.55 0.09 40.48
CA GLY A 67 10.80 1.09 39.69
C GLY A 67 9.27 0.92 39.78
N PRO A 68 8.50 1.78 39.12
CA PRO A 68 7.06 1.79 39.18
C PRO A 68 6.42 0.55 38.52
N ASN A 69 5.16 0.28 38.85
CA ASN A 69 4.42 -0.84 38.29
C ASN A 69 4.29 -0.71 36.75
N VAL A 70 3.89 0.47 36.25
CA VAL A 70 3.75 0.74 34.81
C VAL A 70 5.12 1.07 34.21
N VAL A 71 5.57 0.21 33.29
CA VAL A 71 6.89 0.35 32.65
C VAL A 71 6.74 1.10 31.31
N LYS A 72 7.56 2.13 31.17
CA LYS A 72 7.58 3.00 30.00
C LYS A 72 8.96 3.65 29.82
N PHE A 73 9.24 4.23 28.66
CA PHE A 73 10.45 5.02 28.47
C PHE A 73 10.45 6.24 29.39
N ASP A 74 11.58 6.50 30.03
CA ASP A 74 11.77 7.61 30.96
C ASP A 74 12.33 8.82 30.21
N ILE A 75 11.49 9.84 30.07
CA ILE A 75 11.86 11.09 29.38
C ILE A 75 13.00 11.80 30.07
N SER A 76 13.16 11.66 31.40
CA SER A 76 14.25 12.31 32.13
C SER A 76 15.64 11.77 31.75
N THR A 77 15.70 10.57 31.16
CA THR A 77 16.98 9.91 30.81
C THR A 77 17.38 10.12 29.35
N HIS A 78 16.57 10.87 28.56
CA HIS A 78 16.85 11.02 27.14
C HIS A 78 18.12 11.82 26.86
N GLN A 79 18.86 11.36 25.86
CA GLN A 79 19.94 12.08 25.20
C GLN A 79 19.60 12.20 23.72
N GLY A 80 19.69 13.40 23.17
CA GLY A 80 19.25 13.69 21.80
C GLY A 80 17.77 14.09 21.70
N LEU A 81 17.17 14.01 20.54
CA LEU A 81 15.80 14.43 20.27
C LEU A 81 14.93 13.25 19.84
N PHE A 82 13.75 13.13 20.46
CA PHE A 82 12.77 12.09 20.17
C PHE A 82 11.37 12.67 19.96
N ILE A 83 10.62 12.08 19.04
CA ILE A 83 9.16 12.12 19.04
C ILE A 83 8.70 10.90 19.82
N ILE A 84 7.89 11.10 20.86
CA ILE A 84 7.47 10.08 21.81
C ILE A 84 5.95 9.98 21.78
N SER A 85 5.42 8.75 21.73
CA SER A 85 3.98 8.51 21.84
C SER A 85 3.43 8.91 23.21
N PRO A 86 2.13 9.24 23.34
CA PRO A 86 1.52 9.61 24.63
C PRO A 86 1.69 8.54 25.72
N ASN A 87 1.64 7.24 25.37
CA ASN A 87 1.87 6.11 26.27
C ASN A 87 3.35 5.87 26.59
N ARG A 88 4.27 6.60 25.96
CA ARG A 88 5.73 6.48 26.11
C ARG A 88 6.29 5.09 25.81
N LEU A 89 5.64 4.34 24.92
CA LEU A 89 6.12 3.04 24.45
C LEU A 89 6.72 3.10 23.06
N SER A 90 6.29 4.05 22.21
CA SER A 90 6.85 4.25 20.87
C SER A 90 7.71 5.51 20.83
N ILE A 91 8.91 5.38 20.24
CA ILE A 91 9.88 6.47 20.10
C ILE A 91 10.42 6.52 18.67
N ASN A 92 10.67 7.75 18.19
CA ASN A 92 11.26 8.03 16.89
C ASN A 92 12.38 9.08 17.08
N SER A 93 13.60 8.76 16.68
CA SER A 93 14.75 9.64 16.80
C SER A 93 14.71 10.77 15.76
N GLN A 94 15.01 11.99 16.19
CA GLN A 94 15.09 13.19 15.36
C GLN A 94 16.52 13.78 15.32
N SER A 95 17.50 13.13 15.94
CA SER A 95 18.92 13.52 15.88
C SER A 95 19.80 12.35 15.43
N ASN A 96 21.05 12.62 15.09
CA ASN A 96 21.96 11.63 14.50
C ASN A 96 22.10 10.35 15.33
N PHE A 97 22.07 10.48 16.66
CA PHE A 97 22.03 9.35 17.57
C PHE A 97 21.36 9.79 18.88
N SER A 98 20.30 9.09 19.28
CA SER A 98 19.51 9.45 20.45
C SER A 98 19.34 8.22 21.34
N THR A 99 19.53 8.36 22.65
CA THR A 99 19.47 7.28 23.64
C THR A 99 18.40 7.53 24.67
N MET A 100 17.67 6.48 25.09
CA MET A 100 16.66 6.55 26.16
C MET A 100 16.64 5.25 26.97
N LYS A 101 16.41 5.37 28.29
CA LYS A 101 16.25 4.25 29.22
C LYS A 101 14.76 4.08 29.58
N ALA A 102 14.36 2.87 29.97
CA ALA A 102 13.08 2.65 30.65
C ALA A 102 13.14 3.10 32.11
N ASN A 103 11.97 3.27 32.74
CA ASN A 103 11.84 3.71 34.13
C ASN A 103 11.98 2.58 35.16
N VAL A 104 12.43 1.39 34.75
CA VAL A 104 12.59 0.21 35.61
C VAL A 104 13.96 -0.38 35.40
N ALA A 105 14.60 -0.83 36.51
CA ALA A 105 15.84 -1.56 36.48
C ALA A 105 15.68 -2.95 37.13
N VAL A 106 16.56 -3.90 36.77
CA VAL A 106 16.58 -5.25 37.30
C VAL A 106 17.96 -5.58 37.89
N TYR A 107 17.96 -6.27 39.04
CA TYR A 107 19.17 -6.60 39.76
C TYR A 107 19.27 -8.08 40.19
N LYS A 108 18.19 -8.85 40.08
CA LYS A 108 18.12 -10.29 40.39
C LYS A 108 17.06 -10.95 39.56
N GLY A 109 17.21 -12.27 39.26
CA GLY A 109 16.20 -13.05 38.47
C GLY A 109 16.36 -12.90 36.99
N LYS A 110 15.37 -13.42 36.25
CA LYS A 110 15.36 -13.48 34.78
C LYS A 110 14.25 -12.60 34.23
N TRP A 111 14.62 -11.64 33.39
CA TRP A 111 13.71 -10.61 32.90
C TRP A 111 13.82 -10.45 31.40
N MET A 112 12.68 -10.09 30.75
CA MET A 112 12.64 -9.84 29.33
C MET A 112 11.75 -8.66 28.97
N TYR A 113 12.01 -8.10 27.81
CA TYR A 113 11.12 -7.17 27.11
C TYR A 113 11.24 -7.37 25.61
N GLU A 114 10.26 -6.88 24.86
CA GLU A 114 10.20 -6.96 23.39
C GLU A 114 10.19 -5.58 22.78
N LEU A 115 10.83 -5.44 21.61
CA LEU A 115 10.82 -4.24 20.79
C LEU A 115 10.36 -4.59 19.37
N GLN A 116 9.29 -3.98 18.92
CA GLN A 116 8.87 -4.04 17.52
C GLN A 116 9.56 -2.93 16.74
N LEU A 117 10.35 -3.30 15.73
CA LEU A 117 11.08 -2.37 14.90
C LEU A 117 10.17 -1.70 13.87
N GLY A 118 10.16 -0.37 13.81
CA GLY A 118 9.45 0.38 12.77
C GLY A 118 10.30 0.63 11.52
N SER A 119 11.63 0.52 11.66
CA SER A 119 12.63 0.79 10.63
C SER A 119 13.77 -0.24 10.70
N LYS A 120 14.72 -0.21 9.75
CA LYS A 120 15.80 -1.20 9.65
C LYS A 120 17.20 -0.62 9.78
N GLY A 121 17.31 0.66 10.09
CA GLY A 121 18.60 1.35 10.13
C GLY A 121 19.37 1.08 11.40
N LEU A 122 20.27 1.98 11.71
CA LEU A 122 21.20 1.83 12.83
C LEU A 122 20.48 2.03 14.17
N MET A 123 20.40 0.95 14.93
CA MET A 123 19.89 0.95 16.30
C MET A 123 20.78 0.06 17.18
N GLN A 124 21.03 0.46 18.42
CA GLN A 124 21.67 -0.35 19.46
C GLN A 124 20.63 -0.62 20.54
N ILE A 125 20.31 -1.87 20.76
CA ILE A 125 19.20 -2.32 21.62
C ILE A 125 19.76 -3.22 22.71
N GLY A 126 19.45 -2.93 23.99
CA GLY A 126 19.92 -3.81 25.07
C GLY A 126 19.73 -3.25 26.46
N TRP A 127 20.78 -3.36 27.28
CA TRP A 127 20.76 -3.11 28.72
C TRP A 127 21.90 -2.21 29.15
N SER A 128 21.68 -1.28 30.09
CA SER A 128 22.73 -0.45 30.67
C SER A 128 22.47 -0.14 32.12
N THR A 129 23.54 0.15 32.89
CA THR A 129 23.42 0.61 34.27
C THR A 129 23.09 2.10 34.34
N ALA A 130 22.72 2.58 35.55
CA ALA A 130 22.44 4.00 35.76
C ALA A 130 23.67 4.89 35.47
N LYS A 131 24.89 4.37 35.75
CA LYS A 131 26.15 5.10 35.60
C LYS A 131 26.62 5.29 34.17
N CYS A 132 25.96 4.62 33.18
CA CYS A 132 26.33 4.79 31.77
C CYS A 132 25.84 6.14 31.25
N GLU A 133 26.78 6.94 30.76
CA GLU A 133 26.52 8.22 30.08
C GLU A 133 26.58 8.03 28.57
N PHE A 134 25.63 8.62 27.89
CA PHE A 134 25.48 8.53 26.44
C PHE A 134 25.49 9.93 25.82
N ASN A 135 25.81 10.02 24.54
CA ASN A 135 25.77 11.26 23.77
C ASN A 135 25.44 10.96 22.31
N GLN A 136 25.53 11.95 21.42
CA GLN A 136 25.21 11.76 19.99
C GLN A 136 26.23 10.87 19.21
N GLN A 137 27.30 10.41 19.86
CA GLN A 137 28.33 9.54 19.28
C GLN A 137 28.45 8.21 20.03
N LEU A 138 28.15 8.20 21.34
CA LEU A 138 28.23 7.03 22.21
C LEU A 138 26.83 6.57 22.59
N GLY A 139 26.45 5.36 22.16
CA GLY A 139 25.17 4.70 22.45
C GLY A 139 25.32 3.52 23.41
N VAL A 140 24.24 2.74 23.47
CA VAL A 140 24.20 1.51 24.27
C VAL A 140 25.21 0.51 23.72
N GLY A 141 26.08 -0.01 24.62
CA GLY A 141 27.16 -0.92 24.25
C GLY A 141 28.50 -0.23 24.03
N ASP A 142 28.56 1.09 23.93
CA ASP A 142 29.82 1.82 23.76
C ASP A 142 30.53 2.14 25.10
N THR A 143 29.84 1.94 26.24
CA THR A 143 30.37 2.17 27.60
C THR A 143 30.44 0.87 28.41
N VAL A 144 31.28 0.83 29.42
CA VAL A 144 31.39 -0.30 30.37
C VAL A 144 30.03 -0.53 31.05
N ASN A 145 29.60 -1.79 31.22
CA ASN A 145 28.30 -2.18 31.79
C ASN A 145 27.10 -1.70 30.99
N SER A 146 27.31 -1.58 29.69
CA SER A 146 26.29 -1.33 28.71
C SER A 146 26.43 -2.36 27.56
N TYR A 147 25.37 -3.08 27.25
CA TYR A 147 25.36 -4.24 26.35
C TYR A 147 24.28 -4.08 25.28
N ALA A 148 24.68 -4.19 24.02
CA ALA A 148 23.72 -4.00 22.91
C ALA A 148 23.88 -5.01 21.79
N TYR A 149 22.77 -5.24 21.11
CA TYR A 149 22.68 -5.87 19.81
C TYR A 149 22.30 -4.86 18.74
N ASP A 150 22.97 -4.91 17.62
CA ASP A 150 22.73 -4.11 16.41
C ASP A 150 22.54 -5.04 15.21
N GLY A 151 21.30 -5.26 14.80
CA GLY A 151 20.98 -6.11 13.67
C GLY A 151 21.19 -5.43 12.31
N ASN A 152 21.38 -4.11 12.25
CA ASN A 152 21.77 -3.45 11.01
C ASN A 152 23.21 -3.80 10.62
N ARG A 153 24.12 -3.78 11.61
CA ARG A 153 25.53 -4.16 11.42
C ARG A 153 25.80 -5.64 11.70
N VAL A 154 24.80 -6.38 12.24
CA VAL A 154 24.89 -7.80 12.64
C VAL A 154 26.01 -8.00 13.68
N ARG A 155 25.98 -7.19 14.75
CA ARG A 155 27.02 -7.13 15.78
C ARG A 155 26.44 -6.97 17.17
N LYS A 156 27.19 -7.46 18.17
CA LYS A 156 27.03 -7.14 19.60
C LYS A 156 28.09 -6.15 20.05
N TRP A 157 27.72 -5.31 21.03
CA TRP A 157 28.52 -4.18 21.48
C TRP A 157 28.62 -4.19 23.01
N ASN A 158 29.86 -4.20 23.53
CA ASN A 158 30.24 -3.90 24.90
C ASN A 158 31.67 -3.38 24.86
N VAL A 159 31.84 -2.05 24.70
CA VAL A 159 33.09 -1.34 24.42
C VAL A 159 33.77 -1.82 23.14
N ALA A 160 33.94 -3.14 23.00
CA ALA A 160 34.36 -3.82 21.77
C ALA A 160 33.16 -4.38 21.01
N THR A 161 33.32 -4.61 19.70
CA THR A 161 32.27 -5.12 18.84
C THR A 161 32.65 -6.47 18.23
N HIS A 162 31.73 -7.40 18.22
CA HIS A 162 31.87 -8.73 17.66
C HIS A 162 30.70 -9.10 16.75
N LYS A 163 30.93 -9.94 15.74
CA LYS A 163 29.85 -10.47 14.90
C LYS A 163 28.89 -11.28 15.75
N TYR A 164 27.57 -10.95 15.65
CA TYR A 164 26.51 -11.65 16.40
C TYR A 164 25.14 -11.40 15.76
N GLY A 165 24.31 -12.44 15.79
CA GLY A 165 22.91 -12.35 15.39
C GLY A 165 22.69 -12.34 13.87
N GLU A 166 21.61 -11.75 13.46
CA GLU A 166 21.10 -11.71 12.10
C GLU A 166 20.65 -10.31 11.71
N PRO A 167 20.58 -9.99 10.41
CA PRO A 167 20.04 -8.71 9.98
C PRO A 167 18.54 -8.63 10.30
N TRP A 168 18.08 -7.49 10.78
CA TRP A 168 16.68 -7.24 11.06
C TRP A 168 15.94 -6.46 9.98
N LEU A 169 14.60 -6.56 9.99
CA LEU A 169 13.70 -5.90 9.06
C LEU A 169 12.64 -5.08 9.81
N PRO A 170 12.02 -4.08 9.16
CA PRO A 170 10.89 -3.36 9.74
C PRO A 170 9.72 -4.31 10.02
N GLY A 171 9.22 -4.27 11.25
CA GLY A 171 8.19 -5.14 11.76
C GLY A 171 8.70 -6.35 12.54
N ASP A 172 10.03 -6.60 12.56
CA ASP A 172 10.60 -7.64 13.42
C ASP A 172 10.41 -7.29 14.90
N ILE A 173 10.27 -8.34 15.70
CA ILE A 173 10.25 -8.26 17.16
C ILE A 173 11.56 -8.82 17.71
N ILE A 174 12.28 -7.95 18.42
CA ILE A 174 13.51 -8.30 19.12
C ILE A 174 13.18 -8.46 20.61
N ALA A 175 13.30 -9.68 21.13
CA ALA A 175 13.24 -9.94 22.55
C ALA A 175 14.64 -9.78 23.16
N CYS A 176 14.73 -9.02 24.24
CA CYS A 176 15.95 -8.75 25.00
C CYS A 176 15.82 -9.40 26.36
N ALA A 177 16.55 -10.47 26.60
CA ALA A 177 16.53 -11.26 27.83
C ALA A 177 17.81 -11.03 28.65
N ILE A 178 17.65 -10.86 29.95
CA ILE A 178 18.76 -10.76 30.93
C ILE A 178 18.53 -11.74 32.06
N ASP A 179 19.54 -12.55 32.36
CA ASP A 179 19.59 -13.43 33.52
C ASP A 179 20.63 -12.88 34.51
N MET A 180 20.12 -12.23 35.56
CA MET A 180 20.95 -11.60 36.57
C MET A 180 21.58 -12.61 37.55
N ASP A 181 21.00 -13.81 37.65
CA ASP A 181 21.51 -14.86 38.54
C ASP A 181 22.71 -15.58 37.92
N ASN A 182 22.66 -15.80 36.58
CA ASN A 182 23.78 -16.41 35.85
C ASN A 182 24.68 -15.38 35.15
N GLY A 183 24.34 -14.11 35.20
CA GLY A 183 25.14 -13.03 34.58
C GLY A 183 25.18 -13.12 33.05
N THR A 184 24.03 -13.34 32.38
CA THR A 184 23.97 -13.52 30.90
C THR A 184 22.92 -12.66 30.22
N ILE A 185 23.18 -12.31 28.96
CA ILE A 185 22.22 -11.60 28.09
C ILE A 185 22.07 -12.34 26.77
N ASP A 186 20.84 -12.58 26.37
CA ASP A 186 20.46 -13.21 25.14
C ASP A 186 19.49 -12.30 24.35
N PHE A 187 19.50 -12.45 23.00
CA PHE A 187 18.54 -11.79 22.11
C PHE A 187 17.84 -12.83 21.23
N CYS A 188 16.55 -12.60 21.00
CA CYS A 188 15.76 -13.40 20.06
C CYS A 188 15.17 -12.49 18.98
N ARG A 189 15.06 -13.00 17.76
CA ARG A 189 14.39 -12.31 16.64
C ARG A 189 13.18 -13.13 16.21
N ASN A 190 11.98 -12.57 16.32
CA ASN A 190 10.72 -13.24 15.99
C ASN A 190 10.60 -14.63 16.64
N GLY A 191 10.96 -14.76 17.92
CA GLY A 191 10.95 -16.00 18.67
C GLY A 191 12.16 -16.91 18.47
N ARG A 192 12.98 -16.68 17.45
CA ARG A 192 14.22 -17.45 17.20
C ARG A 192 15.36 -16.90 18.06
N ASN A 193 15.95 -17.78 18.90
CA ASN A 193 17.12 -17.43 19.72
C ASN A 193 18.35 -17.23 18.82
N LEU A 194 19.03 -16.09 18.95
CA LEU A 194 20.24 -15.74 18.21
C LEU A 194 21.52 -16.30 18.85
N GLY A 195 21.38 -17.05 19.93
CA GLY A 195 22.47 -17.57 20.76
C GLY A 195 22.88 -16.62 21.87
N ARG A 196 23.79 -17.06 22.70
CA ARG A 196 24.31 -16.29 23.84
C ARG A 196 25.08 -15.06 23.36
N ALA A 197 24.56 -13.85 23.73
CA ALA A 197 25.22 -12.61 23.38
C ALA A 197 26.36 -12.25 24.35
N PHE A 198 26.07 -12.21 25.65
CA PHE A 198 27.05 -11.85 26.66
C PHE A 198 26.98 -12.81 27.83
N GLU A 199 28.18 -13.07 28.41
CA GLU A 199 28.37 -13.90 29.58
C GLU A 199 29.19 -13.10 30.60
N ASN A 200 29.08 -13.45 31.88
CA ASN A 200 29.81 -12.83 32.97
C ASN A 200 29.60 -11.30 33.05
N ILE A 201 28.37 -10.84 32.81
CA ILE A 201 28.04 -9.43 33.05
C ILE A 201 28.24 -9.10 34.52
N THR A 202 28.55 -7.85 34.81
CA THR A 202 28.78 -7.44 36.21
C THR A 202 27.46 -7.49 36.99
N THR A 203 27.37 -8.35 37.99
CA THR A 203 26.22 -8.50 38.89
C THR A 203 26.61 -8.22 40.34
N GLY A 204 25.64 -8.14 41.24
CA GLY A 204 25.82 -7.96 42.66
C GLY A 204 25.43 -6.56 43.15
N ALA A 205 25.83 -6.22 44.39
CA ALA A 205 25.42 -4.99 45.04
C ALA A 205 25.84 -3.73 44.26
N GLY A 206 24.88 -2.88 43.96
CA GLY A 206 25.09 -1.62 43.19
C GLY A 206 24.97 -1.74 41.67
N PHE A 207 24.70 -2.93 41.14
CA PHE A 207 24.48 -3.15 39.73
C PHE A 207 23.00 -3.49 39.45
N ALA A 208 22.34 -2.56 38.76
CA ALA A 208 21.00 -2.77 38.23
C ALA A 208 20.96 -2.29 36.76
N TYR A 209 20.32 -3.05 35.91
CA TYR A 209 20.29 -2.82 34.47
C TYR A 209 18.92 -2.33 34.02
N PHE A 210 18.92 -1.23 33.30
CA PHE A 210 17.75 -0.64 32.63
C PHE A 210 17.66 -1.13 31.18
N PRO A 211 16.47 -1.46 30.65
CA PRO A 211 16.27 -1.49 29.22
C PRO A 211 16.69 -0.17 28.59
N THR A 212 17.52 -0.24 27.58
CA THR A 212 18.11 0.97 27.00
C THR A 212 18.25 0.81 25.50
N VAL A 213 17.90 1.84 24.75
CA VAL A 213 17.96 1.85 23.29
C VAL A 213 18.61 3.13 22.79
N SER A 214 19.41 3.00 21.72
CA SER A 214 19.99 4.12 20.97
C SER A 214 19.60 4.01 19.52
N LEU A 215 19.06 5.09 18.94
CA LEU A 215 18.49 5.15 17.59
C LEU A 215 19.18 6.23 16.78
N ALA A 216 19.52 5.91 15.54
CA ALA A 216 19.95 6.89 14.55
C ALA A 216 18.77 7.75 14.04
N LEU A 217 19.09 8.80 13.27
CA LEU A 217 18.11 9.73 12.71
C LEU A 217 16.99 8.98 11.93
N THR A 218 15.75 9.30 12.23
CA THR A 218 14.51 8.73 11.63
C THR A 218 14.20 7.28 12.02
N GLU A 219 15.09 6.61 12.77
CA GLU A 219 14.81 5.25 13.25
C GLU A 219 13.76 5.27 14.37
N ASN A 220 12.92 4.24 14.38
CA ASN A 220 11.82 4.17 15.32
C ASN A 220 11.50 2.74 15.75
N LEU A 221 10.97 2.61 16.94
CA LEU A 221 10.55 1.35 17.52
C LEU A 221 9.41 1.53 18.53
N THR A 222 8.75 0.43 18.87
CA THR A 222 7.72 0.35 19.90
C THR A 222 8.09 -0.75 20.91
N ALA A 223 8.14 -0.40 22.20
CA ALA A 223 8.46 -1.33 23.26
C ALA A 223 7.20 -2.01 23.83
N ASN A 224 7.32 -3.29 24.16
CA ASN A 224 6.42 -4.03 25.03
C ASN A 224 7.23 -4.49 26.26
N PHE A 225 6.99 -3.85 27.38
CA PHE A 225 7.59 -4.19 28.67
C PHE A 225 6.73 -5.15 29.50
N GLY A 226 5.55 -5.57 28.98
CA GLY A 226 4.52 -6.37 29.65
C GLY A 226 3.16 -5.65 29.75
N SER A 227 3.00 -4.49 29.13
CA SER A 227 1.71 -3.78 29.00
C SER A 227 0.71 -4.52 28.14
N THR A 228 1.19 -5.39 27.25
CA THR A 228 0.45 -6.39 26.48
C THR A 228 1.15 -7.74 26.61
N PRO A 229 0.50 -8.88 26.28
CA PRO A 229 1.15 -10.18 26.28
C PRO A 229 2.43 -10.16 25.43
N MET A 230 3.47 -10.85 25.87
CA MET A 230 4.66 -11.04 25.04
C MET A 230 4.31 -11.87 23.83
N ARG A 231 4.81 -11.44 22.68
CA ARG A 231 4.55 -12.13 21.39
C ARG A 231 5.31 -13.44 21.31
N TYR A 232 6.53 -13.41 21.79
CA TYR A 232 7.44 -14.56 21.81
C TYR A 232 8.01 -14.72 23.23
N PRO A 233 7.20 -15.20 24.20
CA PRO A 233 7.65 -15.36 25.56
C PRO A 233 8.80 -16.38 25.63
N ILE A 234 9.82 -16.08 26.43
CA ILE A 234 10.97 -16.94 26.67
C ILE A 234 10.71 -17.70 27.98
N GLU A 235 10.77 -19.02 27.93
CA GLU A 235 10.55 -19.87 29.09
C GLU A 235 11.49 -19.52 30.26
N GLY A 236 10.91 -19.34 31.44
CA GLY A 236 11.63 -18.98 32.65
C GLY A 236 11.99 -17.51 32.79
N TYR A 237 11.64 -16.63 31.82
CA TYR A 237 11.81 -15.19 31.92
C TYR A 237 10.50 -14.46 32.19
N GLU A 238 10.54 -13.44 33.04
CA GLU A 238 9.38 -12.62 33.38
C GLU A 238 9.40 -11.29 32.64
N PRO A 239 8.24 -10.80 32.15
CA PRO A 239 8.12 -9.44 31.63
C PRO A 239 8.40 -8.41 32.73
N LEU A 240 9.00 -7.26 32.37
CA LEU A 240 9.29 -6.18 33.32
C LEU A 240 8.05 -5.60 33.99
N GLN A 241 6.93 -5.54 33.28
CA GLN A 241 5.63 -5.19 33.85
C GLN A 241 4.81 -6.46 34.05
N ALA A 242 4.26 -6.61 35.25
CA ALA A 242 3.42 -7.76 35.58
C ALA A 242 2.09 -7.72 34.84
N ALA A 243 1.62 -8.90 34.43
CA ALA A 243 0.28 -9.03 33.90
C ALA A 243 -0.79 -8.63 34.95
N PRO A 244 -1.88 -7.98 34.55
CA PRO A 244 -2.95 -7.56 35.48
C PRO A 244 -3.85 -8.74 35.87
N LYS A 245 -3.35 -9.66 36.71
CA LYS A 245 -3.98 -10.95 37.05
C LYS A 245 -5.44 -10.81 37.48
N GLN A 246 -5.72 -9.91 38.42
CA GLN A 246 -7.08 -9.70 38.91
C GLN A 246 -8.06 -9.33 37.78
N GLN A 247 -7.64 -8.41 36.90
CA GLN A 247 -8.47 -7.98 35.78
C GLN A 247 -8.59 -9.08 34.71
N ILE A 248 -7.55 -9.92 34.51
CA ILE A 248 -7.61 -11.09 33.64
C ILE A 248 -8.66 -12.07 34.15
N ASP A 249 -8.66 -12.38 35.47
CA ASP A 249 -9.60 -13.32 36.07
C ASP A 249 -11.03 -12.77 35.99
N GLN A 250 -11.24 -11.48 36.27
CA GLN A 250 -12.54 -10.80 36.13
C GLN A 250 -13.02 -10.81 34.68
N ALA A 251 -12.17 -10.47 33.73
CA ALA A 251 -12.52 -10.43 32.30
C ALA A 251 -12.85 -11.85 31.81
N THR A 252 -12.07 -12.86 32.18
CA THR A 252 -12.31 -14.25 31.80
C THR A 252 -13.69 -14.71 32.25
N LEU A 253 -14.06 -14.40 33.48
CA LEU A 253 -15.38 -14.75 34.03
C LEU A 253 -16.51 -14.03 33.31
N LEU A 254 -16.38 -12.71 33.11
CA LEU A 254 -17.36 -11.86 32.42
C LEU A 254 -17.57 -12.27 30.96
N PHE A 255 -16.49 -12.55 30.23
CA PHE A 255 -16.59 -13.01 28.84
C PHE A 255 -17.21 -14.40 28.71
N ASN A 256 -16.96 -15.30 29.68
CA ASN A 256 -17.64 -16.60 29.74
C ASN A 256 -19.15 -16.45 29.99
N TRP A 257 -19.56 -15.57 30.89
CA TRP A 257 -20.98 -15.25 31.10
C TRP A 257 -21.60 -14.62 29.86
N PHE A 258 -20.89 -13.68 29.26
CA PHE A 258 -21.34 -12.99 28.04
C PHE A 258 -21.48 -13.94 26.85
N LEU A 259 -20.58 -14.92 26.70
CA LEU A 259 -20.70 -15.98 25.70
C LEU A 259 -21.99 -16.77 25.87
N ARG A 260 -22.27 -17.25 27.08
CA ARG A 260 -23.49 -18.01 27.37
C ARG A 260 -24.77 -17.20 27.15
N ILE A 261 -24.75 -15.89 27.50
CA ILE A 261 -25.88 -14.98 27.21
C ILE A 261 -26.07 -14.88 25.68
N THR A 262 -24.99 -14.66 24.93
CA THR A 262 -25.04 -14.55 23.47
C THR A 262 -25.56 -15.82 22.81
N GLU A 263 -25.15 -16.99 23.27
CA GLU A 263 -25.65 -18.30 22.82
C GLU A 263 -27.16 -18.45 23.07
N VAL A 264 -27.63 -18.07 24.26
CA VAL A 264 -29.07 -18.15 24.63
C VAL A 264 -29.89 -17.19 23.78
N ILE A 265 -29.39 -15.96 23.54
CA ILE A 265 -30.07 -14.98 22.68
C ILE A 265 -30.12 -15.50 21.24
N ASN A 266 -29.00 -15.99 20.72
CA ASN A 266 -28.90 -16.49 19.36
C ASN A 266 -29.81 -17.69 19.09
N ALA A 267 -29.86 -18.66 20.01
CA ALA A 267 -30.74 -19.83 19.91
C ALA A 267 -32.21 -19.48 19.86
N ARG A 268 -32.61 -18.31 20.42
CA ARG A 268 -34.01 -17.84 20.47
C ARG A 268 -34.41 -16.99 19.26
N GLN A 269 -33.49 -16.36 18.57
CA GLN A 269 -33.76 -15.66 17.32
C GLN A 269 -34.27 -16.59 16.23
N ASN A 270 -33.90 -17.86 16.26
CA ASN A 270 -34.30 -18.89 15.29
C ASN A 270 -35.65 -19.56 15.60
N VAL A 271 -36.27 -19.27 16.76
CA VAL A 271 -37.55 -19.84 17.15
C VAL A 271 -38.59 -18.74 17.04
N ASN A 272 -39.42 -18.79 15.99
CA ASN A 272 -40.60 -17.92 15.82
C ASN A 272 -41.70 -18.23 16.86
N ASP A 273 -41.40 -18.16 18.14
CA ASP A 273 -42.36 -18.38 19.22
C ASP A 273 -42.81 -17.00 19.80
N GLU A 274 -43.64 -16.30 19.04
CA GLU A 274 -44.36 -15.12 19.57
C GLU A 274 -45.36 -15.43 20.71
N ASN A 275 -45.65 -16.73 20.96
CA ASN A 275 -46.80 -17.08 21.80
C ASN A 275 -46.52 -17.78 23.15
N THR A 276 -45.26 -18.11 23.51
CA THR A 276 -45.07 -19.00 24.66
C THR A 276 -44.42 -18.41 25.92
N LEU A 277 -44.12 -17.11 25.97
CA LEU A 277 -43.40 -16.55 27.12
C LEU A 277 -43.99 -15.23 27.64
N ARG A 278 -45.23 -15.31 28.09
CA ARG A 278 -45.82 -14.30 28.98
C ARG A 278 -45.90 -14.85 30.40
N ASP A 279 -44.76 -14.82 31.10
CA ASP A 279 -44.81 -14.91 32.56
C ASP A 279 -44.58 -13.51 33.13
N GLY A 280 -45.66 -12.90 33.61
CA GLY A 280 -45.67 -11.58 34.21
C GLY A 280 -45.11 -10.46 33.29
N ASN A 281 -45.51 -9.32 33.27
CA ASN A 281 -45.30 -8.09 32.48
C ASN A 281 -43.94 -7.86 31.76
N MET A 282 -42.95 -8.77 31.77
CA MET A 282 -41.67 -8.66 31.09
C MET A 282 -41.39 -9.92 30.24
N SER A 283 -41.02 -9.72 28.96
CA SER A 283 -40.64 -10.83 28.10
C SER A 283 -39.28 -11.38 28.51
N VAL A 284 -39.01 -12.69 28.26
CA VAL A 284 -37.70 -13.31 28.52
C VAL A 284 -36.60 -12.57 27.76
N GLN A 285 -36.86 -12.08 26.56
CA GLN A 285 -35.92 -11.30 25.78
C GLN A 285 -35.55 -9.99 26.46
N ALA A 286 -36.54 -9.24 27.01
CA ALA A 286 -36.26 -8.04 27.78
C ALA A 286 -35.43 -8.32 29.04
N TYR A 287 -35.67 -9.46 29.69
CA TYR A 287 -34.89 -9.90 30.83
C TYR A 287 -33.43 -10.21 30.43
N LEU A 288 -33.22 -10.95 29.33
CA LEU A 288 -31.88 -11.23 28.76
C LEU A 288 -31.15 -9.95 28.41
N MET A 289 -31.80 -8.96 27.82
CA MET A 289 -31.24 -7.63 27.54
C MET A 289 -30.81 -6.89 28.80
N CYS A 290 -31.61 -6.98 29.90
CA CYS A 290 -31.22 -6.42 31.19
C CYS A 290 -30.00 -7.12 31.79
N LEU A 291 -29.92 -8.45 31.71
CA LEU A 291 -28.76 -9.22 32.16
C LEU A 291 -27.50 -8.85 31.30
N THR A 292 -27.66 -8.78 29.99
CA THR A 292 -26.60 -8.35 29.08
C THR A 292 -26.05 -7.00 29.44
N ARG A 293 -26.96 -6.01 29.67
CA ARG A 293 -26.58 -4.66 30.08
C ARG A 293 -25.74 -4.68 31.37
N THR A 294 -26.14 -5.50 32.34
CA THR A 294 -25.41 -5.60 33.61
C THR A 294 -24.00 -6.17 33.41
N VAL A 295 -23.90 -7.27 32.65
CA VAL A 295 -22.58 -7.88 32.38
C VAL A 295 -21.70 -6.95 31.54
N VAL A 296 -22.22 -6.35 30.47
CA VAL A 296 -21.47 -5.47 29.58
C VAL A 296 -21.00 -4.19 30.29
N LYS A 297 -21.77 -3.66 31.27
CA LYS A 297 -21.34 -2.55 32.11
C LYS A 297 -20.00 -2.83 32.83
N HIS A 298 -19.77 -4.08 33.24
CA HIS A 298 -18.49 -4.47 33.85
C HIS A 298 -17.43 -4.83 32.84
N ILE A 299 -17.80 -5.28 31.63
CA ILE A 299 -16.87 -5.54 30.52
C ILE A 299 -16.27 -4.24 29.97
N GLY A 300 -17.06 -3.15 29.85
CA GLY A 300 -16.67 -1.88 29.22
C GLY A 300 -15.31 -1.34 29.69
N PRO A 301 -15.10 -1.12 30.98
CA PRO A 301 -13.79 -0.64 31.48
C PRO A 301 -12.63 -1.59 31.19
N LEU A 302 -12.89 -2.91 31.19
CA LEU A 302 -11.86 -3.93 30.98
C LEU A 302 -11.39 -4.01 29.53
N VAL A 303 -12.27 -3.83 28.55
CA VAL A 303 -11.87 -3.83 27.13
C VAL A 303 -10.99 -2.62 26.75
N THR A 304 -10.93 -1.59 27.61
CA THR A 304 -10.03 -0.46 27.43
C THR A 304 -8.58 -0.78 27.84
N VAL A 305 -8.36 -1.88 28.56
CA VAL A 305 -7.04 -2.32 29.00
C VAL A 305 -6.36 -3.10 27.87
N PRO A 306 -5.20 -2.63 27.34
CA PRO A 306 -4.55 -3.26 26.18
C PRO A 306 -4.24 -4.75 26.40
N TYR A 307 -3.83 -5.13 27.60
CA TYR A 307 -3.54 -6.54 27.94
C TYR A 307 -4.80 -7.42 27.80
N ILE A 308 -5.93 -6.95 28.29
CA ILE A 308 -7.22 -7.69 28.20
C ILE A 308 -7.68 -7.78 26.75
N ALA A 309 -7.53 -6.71 25.98
CA ALA A 309 -7.89 -6.71 24.56
C ALA A 309 -7.14 -7.79 23.79
N GLU A 310 -5.83 -7.93 24.01
CA GLU A 310 -5.03 -8.94 23.28
C GLU A 310 -5.17 -10.35 23.84
N TYR A 311 -5.24 -10.49 25.17
CA TYR A 311 -5.22 -11.79 25.84
C TYR A 311 -6.60 -12.48 25.91
N ILE A 312 -7.68 -11.70 25.99
CA ILE A 312 -9.04 -12.22 26.18
C ILE A 312 -9.95 -11.86 25.02
N LEU A 313 -10.07 -10.58 24.66
CA LEU A 313 -11.04 -10.14 23.65
C LEU A 313 -10.75 -10.72 22.25
N VAL A 314 -9.52 -10.67 21.78
CA VAL A 314 -9.17 -11.21 20.45
C VAL A 314 -9.37 -12.73 20.37
N PRO A 315 -8.90 -13.56 21.33
CA PRO A 315 -9.22 -14.99 21.37
C PRO A 315 -10.73 -15.27 21.47
N PHE A 316 -11.48 -14.45 22.21
CA PHE A 316 -12.94 -14.54 22.29
C PHE A 316 -13.60 -14.29 20.94
N ILE A 317 -13.24 -13.21 20.24
CA ILE A 317 -13.72 -12.91 18.89
C ILE A 317 -13.36 -14.07 17.93
N GLN A 318 -12.18 -14.64 18.06
CA GLN A 318 -11.77 -15.80 17.26
C GLN A 318 -12.68 -17.00 17.52
N GLN A 319 -12.93 -17.35 18.77
CA GLN A 319 -13.81 -18.44 19.15
C GLN A 319 -15.23 -18.26 18.58
N LEU A 320 -15.77 -17.04 18.66
CA LEU A 320 -17.08 -16.70 18.08
C LEU A 320 -17.09 -16.79 16.55
N SER A 321 -15.98 -16.43 15.89
CA SER A 321 -15.86 -16.47 14.43
C SER A 321 -15.82 -17.90 13.85
N GLU A 322 -15.38 -18.87 14.64
CA GLU A 322 -15.31 -20.30 14.30
C GLU A 322 -16.65 -21.03 14.52
N SER A 323 -17.59 -20.41 15.20
CA SER A 323 -18.92 -20.95 15.45
C SER A 323 -19.72 -21.07 14.15
N LYS A 324 -20.33 -22.25 13.92
CA LYS A 324 -21.13 -22.56 12.72
C LYS A 324 -22.64 -22.33 12.94
N THR A 325 -23.02 -21.48 13.88
CA THR A 325 -24.42 -21.16 14.12
C THR A 325 -24.97 -20.19 13.05
N ASP A 326 -26.28 -20.23 12.83
CA ASP A 326 -27.01 -19.31 11.96
C ASP A 326 -28.13 -18.61 12.79
N PRO A 327 -28.09 -17.30 13.01
CA PRO A 327 -27.03 -16.35 12.58
C PRO A 327 -25.67 -16.60 13.30
N PRO A 328 -24.55 -16.10 12.75
CA PRO A 328 -23.24 -16.24 13.39
C PRO A 328 -23.20 -15.54 14.76
N LEU A 329 -22.71 -16.25 15.79
CA LEU A 329 -22.61 -15.72 17.18
C LEU A 329 -21.84 -14.39 17.25
N LEU A 330 -20.83 -14.21 16.40
CA LEU A 330 -20.05 -12.97 16.36
C LEU A 330 -20.91 -11.77 16.01
N LEU A 331 -21.86 -11.89 15.08
CA LEU A 331 -22.74 -10.78 14.69
C LEU A 331 -23.66 -10.40 15.84
N THR A 332 -24.28 -11.38 16.49
CA THR A 332 -25.10 -11.15 17.68
C THR A 332 -24.29 -10.49 18.81
N CYS A 333 -23.07 -10.93 19.04
CA CYS A 333 -22.15 -10.34 20.02
C CYS A 333 -21.87 -8.86 19.70
N LEU A 334 -21.56 -8.53 18.45
CA LEU A 334 -21.29 -7.15 18.03
C LEU A 334 -22.53 -6.26 18.14
N ASP A 335 -23.73 -6.78 17.82
CA ASP A 335 -25.00 -6.06 18.04
C ASP A 335 -25.19 -5.71 19.52
N LEU A 336 -24.90 -6.65 20.43
CA LEU A 336 -24.98 -6.43 21.87
C LEU A 336 -23.93 -5.42 22.35
N PHE A 337 -22.70 -5.47 21.83
CA PHE A 337 -21.68 -4.47 22.15
C PHE A 337 -22.08 -3.06 21.68
N TRP A 338 -22.59 -2.91 20.44
CA TRP A 338 -23.08 -1.63 19.93
C TRP A 338 -24.29 -1.10 20.71
N THR A 339 -25.05 -1.98 21.33
CA THR A 339 -26.24 -1.59 22.11
C THR A 339 -25.88 -1.14 23.51
N PHE A 340 -24.90 -1.75 24.17
CA PHE A 340 -24.68 -1.62 25.61
C PHE A 340 -23.33 -1.03 26.03
N LEU A 341 -22.28 -1.06 25.17
CA LEU A 341 -21.03 -0.35 25.43
C LEU A 341 -21.19 1.14 25.18
N GLU A 342 -20.49 1.95 25.95
CA GLU A 342 -20.39 3.37 25.67
C GLU A 342 -19.56 3.63 24.40
N GLU A 343 -19.81 4.76 23.73
CA GLU A 343 -19.16 5.07 22.44
C GLU A 343 -17.62 5.04 22.54
N HIS A 344 -17.07 5.56 23.62
CA HIS A 344 -15.63 5.58 23.83
C HIS A 344 -15.06 4.18 24.09
N GLU A 345 -15.77 3.30 24.81
CA GLU A 345 -15.37 1.92 25.08
C GLU A 345 -15.40 1.10 23.79
N MET A 346 -16.47 1.24 22.99
CA MET A 346 -16.57 0.59 21.69
C MET A 346 -15.46 1.03 20.74
N LYS A 347 -15.13 2.33 20.73
CA LYS A 347 -14.02 2.88 19.95
C LYS A 347 -12.71 2.25 20.35
N VAL A 348 -12.37 2.23 21.63
CA VAL A 348 -11.10 1.66 22.11
C VAL A 348 -11.04 0.16 21.87
N CYS A 349 -12.15 -0.56 22.07
CA CYS A 349 -12.28 -1.99 21.80
C CYS A 349 -11.95 -2.31 20.33
N LEU A 350 -12.58 -1.63 19.38
CA LEU A 350 -12.34 -1.83 17.93
C LEU A 350 -10.95 -1.39 17.51
N GLU A 351 -10.47 -0.26 18.02
CA GLU A 351 -9.14 0.27 17.72
C GLU A 351 -8.07 -0.72 18.21
N SER A 352 -8.14 -1.19 19.45
CA SER A 352 -7.19 -2.15 20.01
C SER A 352 -7.19 -3.46 19.23
N THR A 353 -8.37 -3.99 18.89
CA THR A 353 -8.51 -5.22 18.11
C THR A 353 -7.86 -5.06 16.73
N VAL A 354 -8.19 -4.01 15.97
CA VAL A 354 -7.66 -3.81 14.61
C VAL A 354 -6.16 -3.52 14.64
N MET A 355 -5.67 -2.77 15.64
CA MET A 355 -4.24 -2.51 15.80
C MET A 355 -3.46 -3.80 16.12
N TYR A 356 -4.01 -4.68 16.95
CA TYR A 356 -3.44 -6.00 17.19
C TYR A 356 -3.36 -6.82 15.90
N LEU A 357 -4.48 -6.92 15.14
CA LEU A 357 -4.52 -7.64 13.87
C LEU A 357 -3.53 -7.08 12.85
N LEU A 358 -3.41 -5.75 12.78
CA LEU A 358 -2.42 -5.10 11.91
C LEU A 358 -0.99 -5.41 12.33
N SER A 359 -0.71 -5.39 13.63
CA SER A 359 0.62 -5.76 14.15
C SER A 359 0.96 -7.18 13.76
N ALA A 360 0.06 -8.15 13.99
CA ALA A 360 0.22 -9.54 13.58
C ALA A 360 0.43 -9.69 12.07
N PHE A 361 -0.39 -9.02 11.27
CA PHE A 361 -0.28 -9.06 9.80
C PHE A 361 1.06 -8.51 9.29
N ARG A 362 1.61 -7.50 9.94
CA ARG A 362 2.86 -6.83 9.51
C ARG A 362 4.12 -7.60 9.85
N HIS A 363 4.06 -8.66 10.63
CA HIS A 363 5.21 -9.50 10.91
C HIS A 363 5.75 -10.16 9.64
N VAL A 364 7.06 -10.37 9.61
CA VAL A 364 7.69 -11.16 8.56
C VAL A 364 7.43 -12.62 8.90
N SER A 365 6.74 -13.34 8.01
CA SER A 365 6.46 -14.75 8.22
C SER A 365 7.75 -15.57 8.11
N LEU A 366 7.89 -16.55 9.00
CA LEU A 366 8.92 -17.58 8.91
C LEU A 366 8.45 -18.79 8.09
N LEU A 367 7.12 -18.94 7.94
CA LEU A 367 6.48 -20.07 7.25
C LEU A 367 5.86 -19.58 5.94
N LEU A 368 5.92 -20.46 4.94
CA LEU A 368 5.41 -20.17 3.59
C LEU A 368 3.87 -19.99 3.58
N GLU A 369 3.17 -20.63 4.50
CA GLU A 369 1.69 -20.61 4.59
C GLU A 369 1.13 -19.29 5.15
N TYR A 370 1.96 -18.36 5.59
CA TYR A 370 1.56 -17.05 6.13
C TYR A 370 0.44 -17.14 7.21
N PRO A 371 0.58 -17.98 8.26
CA PRO A 371 -0.53 -18.27 9.17
C PRO A 371 -1.07 -17.03 9.91
N ASP A 372 -0.20 -16.14 10.40
CA ASP A 372 -0.60 -14.94 11.14
C ASP A 372 -1.34 -13.94 10.23
N GLN A 373 -0.91 -13.85 8.98
CA GLN A 373 -1.52 -12.99 7.96
C GLN A 373 -2.92 -13.48 7.59
N CYS A 374 -3.06 -14.78 7.33
CA CYS A 374 -4.34 -15.41 7.02
C CYS A 374 -5.32 -15.30 8.20
N LYS A 375 -4.86 -15.58 9.42
CA LYS A 375 -5.67 -15.44 10.64
C LYS A 375 -6.15 -14.01 10.84
N SER A 376 -5.25 -13.02 10.69
CA SER A 376 -5.59 -11.60 10.87
C SER A 376 -6.62 -11.11 9.85
N LEU A 377 -6.46 -11.50 8.56
CA LEU A 377 -7.41 -11.16 7.51
C LEU A 377 -8.77 -11.82 7.75
N HIS A 378 -8.78 -13.10 8.11
CA HIS A 378 -10.01 -13.84 8.37
C HIS A 378 -10.82 -13.18 9.50
N LEU A 379 -10.19 -12.86 10.63
CA LEU A 379 -10.84 -12.21 11.76
C LEU A 379 -11.35 -10.81 11.38
N LEU A 380 -10.54 -10.00 10.69
CA LEU A 380 -10.96 -8.67 10.25
C LEU A 380 -12.16 -8.75 9.29
N THR A 381 -12.14 -9.71 8.36
CA THR A 381 -13.23 -9.96 7.42
C THR A 381 -14.52 -10.32 8.16
N LYS A 382 -14.44 -11.21 9.16
CA LYS A 382 -15.59 -11.60 9.99
C LYS A 382 -16.16 -10.42 10.79
N ILE A 383 -15.31 -9.61 11.39
CA ILE A 383 -15.72 -8.39 12.09
C ILE A 383 -16.40 -7.40 11.13
N CYS A 384 -15.85 -7.25 9.91
CA CYS A 384 -16.42 -6.36 8.89
C CYS A 384 -17.71 -6.88 8.24
N GLN A 385 -18.13 -8.14 8.48
CA GLN A 385 -19.46 -8.62 8.09
C GLN A 385 -20.58 -7.85 8.85
N HIS A 386 -20.31 -7.41 10.06
CA HIS A 386 -21.24 -6.59 10.83
C HIS A 386 -21.31 -5.16 10.26
N SER A 387 -22.49 -4.71 9.81
CA SER A 387 -22.66 -3.46 9.05
C SER A 387 -22.25 -2.20 9.82
N SER A 388 -22.70 -2.05 11.08
CA SER A 388 -22.38 -0.87 11.91
C SER A 388 -20.89 -0.81 12.21
N THR A 389 -20.25 -1.95 12.52
CA THR A 389 -18.82 -2.03 12.76
C THR A 389 -18.03 -1.71 11.50
N ARG A 390 -18.40 -2.26 10.34
CA ARG A 390 -17.77 -1.96 9.05
C ARG A 390 -17.80 -0.48 8.71
N GLN A 391 -18.97 0.15 8.82
CA GLN A 391 -19.11 1.59 8.56
C GLN A 391 -18.28 2.43 9.52
N TYR A 392 -18.26 2.09 10.81
CA TYR A 392 -17.42 2.76 11.80
C TYR A 392 -15.94 2.64 11.49
N LEU A 393 -15.46 1.42 11.17
CA LEU A 393 -14.07 1.17 10.82
C LEU A 393 -13.64 1.95 9.56
N LEU A 394 -14.51 2.03 8.55
CA LEU A 394 -14.26 2.81 7.33
C LEU A 394 -14.19 4.32 7.62
N GLN A 395 -15.08 4.83 8.47
CA GLN A 395 -15.13 6.27 8.77
C GLN A 395 -13.95 6.75 9.61
N HIS A 396 -13.51 5.96 10.60
CA HIS A 396 -12.64 6.44 11.69
C HIS A 396 -11.29 5.77 11.79
N LEU A 397 -11.09 4.59 11.18
CA LEU A 397 -9.89 3.81 11.43
C LEU A 397 -9.12 3.40 10.18
N LEU A 398 -9.76 2.71 9.23
CA LEU A 398 -9.07 1.99 8.15
C LEU A 398 -8.39 2.91 7.12
N PHE A 399 -8.75 4.18 7.02
CA PHE A 399 -8.09 5.13 6.13
C PHE A 399 -7.22 6.14 6.87
N ASP A 400 -7.64 6.56 8.06
CA ASP A 400 -7.00 7.65 8.78
C ASP A 400 -5.82 7.17 9.64
N ARG A 401 -6.01 6.18 10.52
CA ARG A 401 -4.98 5.70 11.45
C ARG A 401 -4.22 4.48 10.97
N VAL A 402 -4.94 3.50 10.44
CA VAL A 402 -4.37 2.18 10.11
C VAL A 402 -3.86 2.14 8.68
N ARG A 403 -4.50 2.87 7.76
CA ARG A 403 -4.36 2.78 6.30
C ARG A 403 -4.60 1.34 5.82
N PHE A 404 -5.79 1.06 5.33
CA PHE A 404 -6.23 -0.27 4.86
C PHE A 404 -5.21 -0.94 3.91
N ALA A 405 -4.48 -0.15 3.14
CA ALA A 405 -3.42 -0.62 2.24
C ALA A 405 -2.34 -1.45 2.95
N ASN A 406 -2.14 -1.26 4.25
CA ASN A 406 -1.19 -2.07 5.01
C ASN A 406 -1.62 -3.55 5.11
N PHE A 407 -2.92 -3.85 5.04
CA PHE A 407 -3.43 -5.23 4.97
C PHE A 407 -3.35 -5.82 3.55
N MET A 408 -3.00 -5.02 2.53
CA MET A 408 -2.92 -5.47 1.14
C MET A 408 -1.50 -5.88 0.72
N HIS A 409 -0.52 -5.78 1.61
CA HIS A 409 0.87 -6.07 1.29
C HIS A 409 1.35 -7.35 1.97
N VAL A 410 1.57 -8.39 1.18
CA VAL A 410 2.27 -9.60 1.64
C VAL A 410 3.78 -9.34 1.54
N LYS A 411 4.48 -9.43 2.67
CA LYS A 411 5.93 -9.32 2.70
C LYS A 411 6.59 -10.63 2.24
N PRO A 412 7.80 -10.58 1.64
CA PRO A 412 8.58 -11.80 1.45
C PRO A 412 8.85 -12.46 2.80
N LEU A 413 9.12 -13.77 2.77
CA LEU A 413 9.65 -14.48 3.92
C LEU A 413 10.99 -13.86 4.35
N ASP A 414 11.43 -14.16 5.56
CA ASP A 414 12.79 -13.81 5.95
C ASP A 414 13.82 -14.59 5.10
N GLU A 415 15.09 -14.17 5.15
CA GLU A 415 16.14 -14.78 4.33
C GLU A 415 16.30 -16.29 4.61
N GLY A 416 16.14 -16.70 5.88
CA GLY A 416 16.15 -18.11 6.30
C GLY A 416 15.01 -18.90 5.67
N GLY A 417 13.77 -18.41 5.79
CA GLY A 417 12.58 -19.01 5.21
C GLY A 417 12.64 -19.09 3.68
N LEU A 418 13.16 -18.03 3.03
CA LEU A 418 13.41 -18.06 1.58
C LEU A 418 14.47 -19.09 1.19
N ALA A 419 15.53 -19.26 2.00
CA ALA A 419 16.56 -20.24 1.75
C ALA A 419 16.04 -21.68 1.85
N ASP A 420 15.13 -21.94 2.79
CA ASP A 420 14.50 -23.25 2.97
C ASP A 420 13.56 -23.62 1.82
N VAL A 421 12.82 -22.64 1.29
CA VAL A 421 11.91 -22.85 0.15
C VAL A 421 12.65 -22.90 -1.17
N VAL A 422 13.62 -21.98 -1.39
CA VAL A 422 14.41 -21.84 -2.62
C VAL A 422 15.82 -22.35 -2.34
N LYS A 423 15.97 -23.67 -2.30
CA LYS A 423 17.27 -24.34 -2.04
C LYS A 423 18.20 -24.13 -3.20
N ASP A 424 17.71 -24.38 -4.42
CA ASP A 424 18.48 -24.24 -5.65
C ASP A 424 18.14 -22.91 -6.30
N VAL A 425 19.17 -22.11 -6.56
CA VAL A 425 19.02 -20.81 -7.21
C VAL A 425 19.35 -20.90 -8.70
N TRP A 426 18.62 -20.15 -9.49
CA TRP A 426 18.82 -20.04 -10.93
C TRP A 426 18.61 -18.60 -11.42
N TRP A 427 19.37 -18.22 -12.48
CA TRP A 427 19.19 -16.97 -13.20
C TRP A 427 19.47 -17.13 -14.71
N GLU A 428 18.85 -16.31 -15.50
CA GLU A 428 18.67 -16.49 -16.95
C GLU A 428 19.94 -16.44 -17.83
N MET A 429 21.06 -15.94 -17.31
CA MET A 429 22.33 -15.81 -18.04
C MET A 429 23.40 -16.77 -17.53
N SER A 430 23.03 -17.85 -16.91
CA SER A 430 23.98 -18.88 -16.45
C SER A 430 24.44 -19.75 -17.62
N PRO A 431 25.74 -20.14 -17.70
CA PRO A 431 26.23 -20.96 -18.80
C PRO A 431 25.54 -22.34 -18.83
N THR A 432 25.44 -22.90 -20.04
CA THR A 432 24.81 -24.18 -20.35
C THR A 432 25.58 -25.37 -19.81
N ASP A 433 25.37 -25.70 -18.52
CA ASP A 433 25.86 -26.97 -17.93
C ASP A 433 24.63 -27.83 -17.57
N SER A 434 24.70 -29.16 -17.69
CA SER A 434 23.57 -30.07 -17.45
C SER A 434 22.99 -30.02 -16.02
N THR A 435 23.78 -29.64 -15.03
CA THR A 435 23.34 -29.36 -13.65
C THR A 435 22.43 -28.15 -13.54
N ILE A 436 22.44 -27.24 -14.50
CA ILE A 436 21.72 -25.98 -14.52
C ILE A 436 20.26 -26.18 -14.90
N GLU A 437 19.93 -27.15 -15.76
CA GLU A 437 18.54 -27.46 -16.09
C GLU A 437 17.78 -28.05 -14.90
N VAL A 438 18.42 -28.87 -14.07
CA VAL A 438 17.83 -29.40 -12.84
C VAL A 438 17.58 -28.29 -11.83
N ASN A 439 18.53 -27.39 -11.64
CA ASN A 439 18.38 -26.24 -10.75
C ASN A 439 17.28 -25.27 -11.24
N LYS A 440 17.15 -25.08 -12.55
CA LYS A 440 16.08 -24.28 -13.14
C LYS A 440 14.70 -24.86 -12.84
N ALA A 441 14.52 -26.17 -13.01
CA ALA A 441 13.25 -26.84 -12.71
C ALA A 441 12.91 -26.76 -11.23
N SER A 442 13.89 -26.99 -10.34
CA SER A 442 13.74 -26.85 -8.89
C SER A 442 13.38 -25.43 -8.48
N TYR A 443 14.07 -24.44 -9.04
CA TYR A 443 13.81 -23.01 -8.81
C TYR A 443 12.39 -22.60 -9.25
N LEU A 444 11.96 -23.02 -10.46
CA LEU A 444 10.62 -22.69 -10.95
C LEU A 444 9.53 -23.37 -10.13
N ASN A 445 9.76 -24.60 -9.65
CA ASN A 445 8.84 -25.27 -8.74
C ASN A 445 8.73 -24.52 -7.39
N ALA A 446 9.84 -24.01 -6.85
CA ALA A 446 9.83 -23.15 -5.67
C ALA A 446 9.04 -21.85 -5.92
N CYS A 447 9.17 -21.23 -7.09
CA CYS A 447 8.38 -20.04 -7.49
C CYS A 447 6.87 -20.36 -7.49
N GLU A 448 6.45 -21.51 -8.01
CA GLU A 448 5.02 -21.90 -8.03
C GLU A 448 4.48 -22.19 -6.62
N LYS A 449 5.28 -22.81 -5.73
CA LYS A 449 4.89 -22.98 -4.32
C LYS A 449 4.68 -21.64 -3.63
N ILE A 450 5.59 -20.68 -3.82
CA ILE A 450 5.47 -19.33 -3.27
C ILE A 450 4.22 -18.63 -3.85
N LYS A 451 3.96 -18.79 -5.15
CA LYS A 451 2.79 -18.22 -5.82
C LYS A 451 1.49 -18.76 -5.23
N THR A 452 1.39 -20.08 -5.00
CA THR A 452 0.20 -20.71 -4.41
C THR A 452 -0.08 -20.14 -3.01
N ALA A 453 0.95 -20.08 -2.16
CA ALA A 453 0.82 -19.53 -0.81
C ALA A 453 0.42 -18.04 -0.80
N ILE A 454 1.03 -17.24 -1.66
CA ILE A 454 0.65 -15.82 -1.81
C ILE A 454 -0.80 -15.69 -2.29
N SER A 455 -1.24 -16.54 -3.24
CA SER A 455 -2.60 -16.49 -3.78
C SER A 455 -3.68 -16.71 -2.72
N GLU A 456 -3.43 -17.56 -1.73
CA GLU A 456 -4.35 -17.79 -0.62
C GLU A 456 -4.54 -16.51 0.22
N VAL A 457 -3.45 -15.83 0.58
CA VAL A 457 -3.52 -14.55 1.29
C VAL A 457 -4.21 -13.47 0.42
N GLU A 458 -3.89 -13.44 -0.87
CA GLU A 458 -4.48 -12.49 -1.82
C GLU A 458 -6.00 -12.66 -1.94
N THR A 459 -6.49 -13.89 -1.91
CA THR A 459 -7.93 -14.18 -1.94
C THR A 459 -8.63 -13.60 -0.71
N LEU A 460 -8.07 -13.80 0.49
CA LEU A 460 -8.62 -13.21 1.72
C LEU A 460 -8.60 -11.67 1.68
N GLN A 461 -7.57 -11.07 1.10
CA GLN A 461 -7.49 -9.61 0.92
C GLN A 461 -8.60 -9.09 -0.01
N VAL A 462 -8.89 -9.82 -1.09
CA VAL A 462 -9.98 -9.47 -2.01
C VAL A 462 -11.34 -9.64 -1.34
N GLU A 463 -11.55 -10.72 -0.59
CA GLU A 463 -12.78 -10.93 0.20
C GLU A 463 -13.03 -9.77 1.17
N LEU A 464 -12.00 -9.34 1.89
CA LEU A 464 -12.10 -8.17 2.76
C LEU A 464 -12.52 -6.92 1.99
N LEU A 465 -11.92 -6.64 0.83
CA LEU A 465 -12.27 -5.47 0.01
C LEU A 465 -13.70 -5.54 -0.53
N VAL A 466 -14.16 -6.71 -0.94
CA VAL A 466 -15.55 -6.91 -1.41
C VAL A 466 -16.55 -6.59 -0.29
N ILE A 467 -16.26 -7.02 0.94
CA ILE A 467 -17.09 -6.70 2.11
C ILE A 467 -17.06 -5.20 2.44
N LEU A 468 -15.88 -4.57 2.38
CA LEU A 468 -15.74 -3.12 2.61
C LEU A 468 -16.45 -2.27 1.55
N LEU A 469 -16.62 -2.81 0.34
CA LEU A 469 -17.32 -2.18 -0.79
C LEU A 469 -18.82 -2.55 -0.86
N ASN A 470 -19.39 -3.04 0.22
CA ASN A 470 -20.82 -3.39 0.27
C ASN A 470 -21.71 -2.17 -0.04
N ASN A 471 -22.74 -2.37 -0.87
CA ASN A 471 -23.68 -1.32 -1.30
C ASN A 471 -25.13 -1.53 -0.76
N SER A 472 -25.37 -2.56 0.04
CA SER A 472 -26.72 -2.90 0.54
C SER A 472 -26.99 -2.45 1.97
N ASP A 473 -25.98 -1.91 2.68
CA ASP A 473 -26.04 -1.59 4.11
C ASP A 473 -26.40 -0.13 4.43
N GLY A 474 -26.82 0.64 3.43
CA GLY A 474 -27.30 2.01 3.56
C GLY A 474 -28.82 2.11 3.54
N ASN A 475 -29.35 3.23 4.05
CA ASN A 475 -30.76 3.60 3.96
C ASN A 475 -30.91 5.10 3.68
N GLU A 476 -32.14 5.61 3.55
CA GLU A 476 -32.42 7.03 3.26
C GLU A 476 -31.73 8.03 4.22
N LYS A 477 -31.29 7.57 5.39
CA LYS A 477 -30.62 8.40 6.42
C LYS A 477 -29.15 8.07 6.62
N LYS A 478 -28.66 6.95 6.05
CA LYS A 478 -27.30 6.48 6.24
C LYS A 478 -26.64 6.14 4.88
N PRO A 479 -25.39 6.54 4.66
CA PRO A 479 -24.63 6.14 3.47
C PRO A 479 -24.31 4.64 3.51
N THR A 480 -24.05 4.06 2.35
CA THR A 480 -23.53 2.69 2.25
C THR A 480 -22.03 2.64 2.58
N SER A 481 -21.55 1.45 2.95
CA SER A 481 -20.10 1.22 3.09
C SER A 481 -19.33 1.60 1.83
N ARG A 482 -19.86 1.30 0.64
CA ARG A 482 -19.28 1.69 -0.66
C ARG A 482 -19.15 3.21 -0.79
N ALA A 483 -20.17 3.98 -0.42
CA ALA A 483 -20.12 5.44 -0.49
C ALA A 483 -19.01 6.02 0.40
N ILE A 484 -18.87 5.48 1.62
CA ILE A 484 -17.82 5.87 2.55
C ILE A 484 -16.44 5.50 2.00
N PHE A 485 -16.29 4.26 1.49
CA PHE A 485 -15.05 3.75 0.93
C PHE A 485 -14.57 4.59 -0.26
N LEU A 486 -15.44 4.86 -1.24
CA LEU A 486 -15.10 5.65 -2.42
C LEU A 486 -14.63 7.06 -2.07
N ARG A 487 -15.33 7.73 -1.15
CA ARG A 487 -14.92 9.06 -0.67
C ARG A 487 -13.55 9.03 -0.01
N LYS A 488 -13.30 8.06 0.87
CA LYS A 488 -12.02 7.90 1.57
C LYS A 488 -10.91 7.46 0.63
N LEU A 489 -11.18 6.60 -0.37
CA LEU A 489 -10.23 6.19 -1.39
C LEU A 489 -9.80 7.37 -2.26
N LYS A 490 -10.73 8.21 -2.70
CA LYS A 490 -10.42 9.45 -3.45
C LYS A 490 -9.41 10.31 -2.69
N ARG A 491 -9.67 10.55 -1.41
CA ARG A 491 -8.75 11.30 -0.54
C ARG A 491 -7.39 10.60 -0.41
N PHE A 492 -7.38 9.30 -0.18
CA PHE A 492 -6.14 8.50 -0.08
C PHE A 492 -5.30 8.57 -1.36
N VAL A 493 -5.92 8.51 -2.55
CA VAL A 493 -5.23 8.64 -3.83
C VAL A 493 -4.65 10.05 -3.99
N GLN A 494 -5.41 11.09 -3.64
CA GLN A 494 -4.98 12.49 -3.72
C GLN A 494 -3.82 12.81 -2.77
N GLU A 495 -3.82 12.29 -1.54
CA GLU A 495 -2.71 12.45 -0.58
C GLU A 495 -1.40 11.82 -1.07
N ASN A 496 -1.46 10.85 -1.98
CA ASN A 496 -0.29 10.23 -2.60
C ASN A 496 0.24 10.97 -3.85
N LEU A 497 -0.43 12.02 -4.33
CA LEU A 497 0.05 12.83 -5.47
C LEU A 497 1.43 13.45 -5.20
N ASP A 498 1.64 13.95 -3.99
CA ASP A 498 2.83 14.72 -3.62
C ASP A 498 3.97 13.85 -3.04
N THR A 499 3.75 12.54 -2.85
CA THR A 499 4.77 11.67 -2.26
C THR A 499 5.83 11.24 -3.27
N SER A 500 7.05 11.72 -3.10
CA SER A 500 8.23 11.23 -3.84
C SER A 500 8.62 9.78 -3.47
N ARG A 501 8.16 9.27 -2.33
CA ARG A 501 8.47 7.92 -1.82
C ARG A 501 7.29 6.98 -2.06
N THR A 502 7.44 6.09 -3.03
CA THR A 502 6.48 5.00 -3.25
C THR A 502 6.86 3.77 -2.41
N LEU A 503 5.87 3.18 -1.74
CA LEU A 503 6.05 1.96 -0.95
C LEU A 503 5.59 0.72 -1.74
N PRO A 504 6.17 -0.47 -1.51
CA PRO A 504 5.73 -1.73 -2.13
C PRO A 504 4.23 -2.02 -1.96
N ILE A 505 3.67 -1.60 -0.83
CA ILE A 505 2.25 -1.66 -0.49
C ILE A 505 1.34 -1.15 -1.63
N THR A 506 1.77 -0.12 -2.36
CA THR A 506 0.93 0.54 -3.37
C THR A 506 0.65 -0.34 -4.59
N LEU A 507 1.63 -1.11 -5.04
CA LEU A 507 1.44 -2.03 -6.17
C LEU A 507 0.52 -3.20 -5.79
N CYS A 508 0.70 -3.76 -4.60
CA CYS A 508 -0.17 -4.82 -4.09
C CYS A 508 -1.62 -4.32 -3.93
N CYS A 509 -1.80 -3.15 -3.32
CA CYS A 509 -3.11 -2.52 -3.15
C CYS A 509 -3.82 -2.29 -4.50
N PHE A 510 -3.10 -1.79 -5.51
CA PHE A 510 -3.62 -1.65 -6.87
C PHE A 510 -4.18 -2.96 -7.42
N HIS A 511 -3.41 -4.05 -7.36
CA HIS A 511 -3.84 -5.35 -7.87
C HIS A 511 -5.07 -5.88 -7.12
N ARG A 512 -5.14 -5.71 -5.79
CA ARG A 512 -6.30 -6.16 -4.99
C ARG A 512 -7.55 -5.38 -5.30
N LEU A 513 -7.46 -4.04 -5.39
CA LEU A 513 -8.58 -3.18 -5.78
C LEU A 513 -9.11 -3.53 -7.17
N LEU A 514 -8.22 -3.82 -8.13
CA LEU A 514 -8.62 -4.20 -9.49
C LEU A 514 -9.35 -5.54 -9.53
N VAL A 515 -8.88 -6.54 -8.76
CA VAL A 515 -9.57 -7.84 -8.67
C VAL A 515 -10.91 -7.69 -7.96
N ALA A 516 -10.98 -6.96 -6.84
CA ALA A 516 -12.23 -6.70 -6.14
C ALA A 516 -13.24 -5.97 -7.03
N PHE A 517 -12.79 -4.98 -7.81
CA PHE A 517 -13.64 -4.32 -8.82
C PHE A 517 -14.24 -5.33 -9.80
N ARG A 518 -13.42 -6.22 -10.38
CA ARG A 518 -13.89 -7.21 -11.35
C ARG A 518 -14.91 -8.17 -10.74
N VAL A 519 -14.67 -8.66 -9.53
CA VAL A 519 -15.61 -9.53 -8.80
C VAL A 519 -16.96 -8.83 -8.61
N LEU A 520 -16.94 -7.55 -8.19
CA LEU A 520 -18.17 -6.79 -7.99
C LEU A 520 -18.87 -6.44 -9.30
N TRP A 521 -18.11 -6.13 -10.37
CA TRP A 521 -18.66 -5.84 -11.67
C TRP A 521 -19.39 -7.06 -12.26
N ASP A 522 -18.76 -8.21 -12.23
CA ASP A 522 -19.33 -9.46 -12.72
C ASP A 522 -20.60 -9.85 -11.93
N ALA A 523 -20.64 -9.59 -10.62
CA ALA A 523 -21.76 -9.89 -9.74
C ALA A 523 -22.95 -8.90 -9.90
N GLU A 524 -22.69 -7.61 -10.07
CA GLU A 524 -23.72 -6.55 -9.99
C GLU A 524 -24.15 -6.01 -11.37
N VAL A 525 -23.27 -6.02 -12.38
CA VAL A 525 -23.50 -5.40 -13.69
C VAL A 525 -23.52 -6.45 -14.81
N GLY A 526 -22.71 -7.51 -14.71
CA GLY A 526 -22.67 -8.62 -15.67
C GLY A 526 -21.54 -8.48 -16.68
N THR A 527 -21.67 -9.17 -17.83
CA THR A 527 -20.61 -9.35 -18.84
C THR A 527 -20.49 -8.23 -19.88
N SER A 528 -21.07 -7.07 -19.65
CA SER A 528 -20.98 -5.93 -20.58
C SER A 528 -19.53 -5.42 -20.71
N PRO A 529 -19.12 -4.89 -21.86
CA PRO A 529 -17.78 -4.30 -22.02
C PRO A 529 -17.55 -3.20 -20.99
N VAL A 530 -16.40 -3.27 -20.30
CA VAL A 530 -16.04 -2.31 -19.27
C VAL A 530 -15.28 -1.14 -19.90
N TYR A 531 -15.84 0.04 -19.84
CA TYR A 531 -15.20 1.31 -20.18
C TYR A 531 -15.94 2.45 -19.49
N ILE A 532 -15.31 3.60 -19.36
CA ILE A 532 -15.94 4.78 -18.75
C ILE A 532 -16.49 5.66 -19.88
N PRO A 533 -17.82 5.85 -19.97
CA PRO A 533 -18.41 6.74 -20.95
C PRO A 533 -17.93 8.18 -20.75
N CYS A 534 -17.53 8.90 -21.80
CA CYS A 534 -17.06 10.28 -21.70
C CYS A 534 -18.11 11.23 -21.09
N ARG A 535 -19.39 10.91 -21.23
CA ARG A 535 -20.50 11.61 -20.60
C ARG A 535 -20.36 11.65 -19.06
N ALA A 536 -19.82 10.59 -18.45
CA ALA A 536 -19.59 10.55 -17.00
C ALA A 536 -18.60 11.61 -16.52
N PHE A 537 -17.66 12.03 -17.37
CA PHE A 537 -16.74 13.15 -17.08
C PHE A 537 -17.39 14.52 -17.30
N TYR A 538 -18.38 14.58 -18.18
CA TYR A 538 -19.12 15.79 -18.49
C TYR A 538 -20.17 16.11 -17.43
N ASP A 539 -21.02 15.15 -17.06
CA ASP A 539 -22.14 15.31 -16.12
C ASP A 539 -21.75 15.25 -14.64
N ALA A 540 -20.44 15.13 -14.35
CA ALA A 540 -19.87 15.01 -13.01
C ALA A 540 -20.25 13.74 -12.22
N SER A 541 -20.75 12.71 -12.87
CA SER A 541 -20.88 11.39 -12.26
C SER A 541 -19.52 10.90 -11.76
N ILE A 542 -18.45 11.26 -12.49
CA ILE A 542 -17.05 11.08 -12.10
C ILE A 542 -16.38 12.46 -12.13
N ASP A 543 -16.10 13.02 -10.98
CA ASP A 543 -15.51 14.34 -10.87
C ASP A 543 -14.03 14.32 -10.52
N HIS A 544 -13.23 15.03 -11.34
CA HIS A 544 -11.82 15.28 -11.14
C HIS A 544 -11.59 16.81 -11.10
N SER A 545 -11.73 17.37 -9.92
CA SER A 545 -11.61 18.83 -9.76
C SER A 545 -10.17 19.36 -9.83
N ARG A 546 -9.16 18.48 -9.74
CA ARG A 546 -7.73 18.85 -9.73
C ARG A 546 -6.95 18.43 -10.97
N THR A 547 -7.54 17.65 -11.85
CA THR A 547 -6.89 17.16 -13.06
C THR A 547 -7.26 18.02 -14.26
N GLU A 548 -6.26 18.32 -15.07
CA GLU A 548 -6.49 18.96 -16.37
C GLU A 548 -7.30 18.02 -17.26
N ARG A 549 -8.03 18.60 -18.20
CA ARG A 549 -8.81 17.89 -19.20
C ARG A 549 -8.17 18.04 -20.56
N LEU A 550 -8.42 17.12 -21.48
CA LEU A 550 -7.82 17.15 -22.82
C LEU A 550 -8.05 18.48 -23.54
N GLY A 551 -9.21 19.09 -23.38
CA GLY A 551 -9.53 20.42 -23.91
C GLY A 551 -8.97 21.59 -23.12
N GLY A 552 -8.17 21.35 -22.08
CA GLY A 552 -7.51 22.35 -21.26
C GLY A 552 -8.43 23.13 -20.33
N VAL A 553 -7.97 24.29 -19.90
CA VAL A 553 -8.63 25.17 -18.89
C VAL A 553 -10.06 25.56 -19.30
N LEU A 554 -10.31 25.77 -20.58
CA LEU A 554 -11.64 26.17 -21.07
C LEU A 554 -12.70 25.10 -20.82
N SER A 555 -12.38 23.83 -21.02
CA SER A 555 -13.30 22.71 -20.73
C SER A 555 -13.63 22.64 -19.24
N HIS A 556 -12.65 22.92 -18.39
CA HIS A 556 -12.81 22.92 -16.95
C HIS A 556 -13.68 24.10 -16.47
N LEU A 557 -13.42 25.30 -16.97
CA LEU A 557 -14.21 26.51 -16.69
C LEU A 557 -15.67 26.35 -17.12
N ASN A 558 -15.90 25.81 -18.30
CA ASN A 558 -17.24 25.59 -18.84
C ASN A 558 -18.07 24.67 -17.93
N LYS A 559 -17.47 23.61 -17.42
CA LYS A 559 -18.13 22.67 -16.49
C LYS A 559 -18.46 23.33 -15.15
N THR A 560 -17.52 24.07 -14.58
CA THR A 560 -17.73 24.73 -13.27
C THR A 560 -18.78 25.83 -13.39
N PHE A 561 -18.71 26.62 -14.42
CA PHE A 561 -19.68 27.65 -14.69
C PHE A 561 -21.10 27.08 -14.86
N ARG A 562 -21.22 25.96 -15.58
CA ARG A 562 -22.48 25.24 -15.72
C ARG A 562 -23.01 24.73 -14.38
N ASN A 563 -22.17 24.10 -13.56
CA ASN A 563 -22.55 23.60 -12.25
C ASN A 563 -23.01 24.72 -11.30
N GLU A 564 -22.35 25.88 -11.34
CA GLU A 564 -22.76 27.07 -10.59
C GLU A 564 -24.10 27.63 -11.10
N LEU A 565 -24.28 27.69 -12.41
CA LEU A 565 -25.57 28.09 -12.99
C LEU A 565 -26.68 27.11 -12.63
N GLN A 566 -26.44 25.82 -12.67
CA GLN A 566 -27.42 24.80 -12.25
C GLN A 566 -27.80 24.95 -10.77
N GLN A 567 -26.86 25.29 -9.91
CA GLN A 567 -27.12 25.53 -8.49
C GLN A 567 -27.91 26.84 -8.26
N LEU A 568 -27.68 27.87 -9.06
CA LEU A 568 -28.32 29.18 -8.94
C LEU A 568 -29.69 29.25 -9.61
N LEU A 569 -29.83 28.64 -10.77
CA LEU A 569 -31.01 28.79 -11.61
C LEU A 569 -31.89 27.54 -11.68
N GLY A 570 -31.40 26.40 -11.21
CA GLY A 570 -32.05 25.11 -11.34
C GLY A 570 -31.68 24.38 -12.64
N PRO A 571 -31.81 23.04 -12.67
CA PRO A 571 -31.32 22.20 -13.81
C PRO A 571 -32.12 22.40 -15.11
N GLU A 572 -33.34 22.89 -15.04
CA GLU A 572 -34.25 23.01 -16.18
C GLU A 572 -34.27 24.45 -16.78
N HIS A 573 -33.39 25.33 -16.33
CA HIS A 573 -33.39 26.72 -16.78
C HIS A 573 -32.96 26.84 -18.27
N GLU A 574 -33.59 27.74 -19.01
CA GLU A 574 -33.35 27.92 -20.46
C GLU A 574 -31.85 28.12 -20.84
N VAL A 575 -31.08 28.83 -19.99
CA VAL A 575 -29.63 29.02 -20.20
C VAL A 575 -28.86 27.72 -20.17
N ILE A 576 -29.20 26.80 -19.25
CA ILE A 576 -28.55 25.52 -19.12
C ILE A 576 -28.91 24.60 -20.29
N THR A 577 -30.19 24.58 -20.66
CA THR A 577 -30.68 23.85 -21.82
C THR A 577 -30.05 24.37 -23.12
N ALA A 578 -29.85 25.68 -23.27
CA ALA A 578 -29.15 26.30 -24.40
C ALA A 578 -27.64 25.93 -24.44
N MET A 579 -27.01 25.84 -23.27
CA MET A 579 -25.61 25.36 -23.14
C MET A 579 -25.47 23.91 -23.55
N ASP A 580 -26.42 23.05 -23.21
CA ASP A 580 -26.44 21.65 -23.59
C ASP A 580 -26.64 21.46 -25.10
N GLN A 581 -27.59 22.19 -25.67
CA GLN A 581 -27.84 22.17 -27.12
C GLN A 581 -26.65 22.71 -27.94
N ALA A 582 -25.91 23.69 -27.42
CA ALA A 582 -24.73 24.23 -28.06
C ALA A 582 -23.53 23.26 -28.04
N GLN A 583 -23.46 22.37 -27.03
CA GLN A 583 -22.42 21.33 -26.94
C GLN A 583 -22.75 20.10 -27.80
N ASP A 584 -24.02 19.77 -27.99
CA ASP A 584 -24.44 18.64 -28.83
C ASP A 584 -24.41 18.96 -30.34
N SER A 585 -24.30 20.26 -30.69
CA SER A 585 -24.25 20.68 -32.10
C SER A 585 -22.82 20.75 -32.63
N SER A 586 -22.52 19.97 -33.65
CA SER A 586 -21.22 19.86 -34.32
C SER A 586 -20.76 21.13 -35.07
N ASN A 587 -21.47 22.25 -34.97
CA ASN A 587 -21.16 23.46 -35.70
C ASN A 587 -20.25 24.40 -34.89
N VAL A 588 -19.03 24.61 -35.35
CA VAL A 588 -18.01 25.52 -34.83
C VAL A 588 -18.54 26.96 -34.67
N HIS A 589 -19.55 27.35 -35.45
CA HIS A 589 -20.18 28.67 -35.37
C HIS A 589 -21.00 28.90 -34.09
N ASN A 590 -21.46 27.86 -33.41
CA ASN A 590 -22.22 28.01 -32.16
C ASN A 590 -21.31 28.18 -30.93
N ARG A 591 -20.02 27.83 -31.02
CA ARG A 591 -19.05 28.10 -29.94
C ARG A 591 -18.81 29.59 -29.74
N THR A 592 -18.83 30.36 -30.81
CA THR A 592 -18.71 31.85 -30.76
C THR A 592 -19.90 32.48 -30.07
N ARG A 593 -21.10 31.97 -30.23
CA ARG A 593 -22.32 32.52 -29.59
C ARG A 593 -22.36 32.30 -28.08
N LEU A 594 -21.75 31.23 -27.55
CA LEU A 594 -21.68 31.00 -26.11
C LEU A 594 -20.72 31.95 -25.40
N MET A 595 -19.68 32.43 -26.13
CA MET A 595 -18.72 33.43 -25.63
C MET A 595 -19.28 34.86 -25.64
N ASP A 596 -20.30 35.10 -26.45
CA ASP A 596 -20.96 36.40 -26.58
C ASP A 596 -22.09 36.66 -25.57
N LEU A 597 -22.35 35.69 -24.68
CA LEU A 597 -23.34 35.89 -23.60
C LEU A 597 -22.80 36.98 -22.62
N PRO A 598 -23.61 37.99 -22.30
CA PRO A 598 -23.19 39.12 -21.43
C PRO A 598 -22.69 38.68 -20.04
N ILE A 599 -23.01 37.45 -19.62
CA ILE A 599 -22.64 36.88 -18.35
C ILE A 599 -21.20 36.34 -18.36
N VAL A 600 -20.68 35.94 -19.54
CA VAL A 600 -19.32 35.36 -19.67
C VAL A 600 -18.27 36.44 -19.88
N ASN A 601 -18.61 37.53 -20.58
CA ASN A 601 -17.69 38.63 -20.92
C ASN A 601 -17.10 39.37 -19.72
N PRO A 602 -17.82 39.73 -18.67
CA PRO A 602 -17.24 40.42 -17.52
C PRO A 602 -16.31 39.53 -16.67
N THR A 603 -16.53 38.24 -16.67
CA THR A 603 -15.73 37.29 -15.89
C THR A 603 -14.42 36.94 -16.63
N PHE A 604 -14.49 36.80 -17.94
CA PHE A 604 -13.35 36.51 -18.79
C PHE A 604 -12.33 37.65 -18.86
N SER A 605 -12.81 38.93 -18.99
CA SER A 605 -11.95 40.10 -18.99
C SER A 605 -11.27 40.37 -17.63
N ARG A 606 -11.84 39.86 -16.50
CA ARG A 606 -11.19 39.93 -15.19
C ARG A 606 -10.15 38.80 -14.97
N VAL A 607 -10.35 37.67 -15.61
CA VAL A 607 -9.42 36.51 -15.50
C VAL A 607 -8.19 36.68 -16.41
N THR A 608 -8.35 37.38 -17.53
CA THR A 608 -7.26 37.65 -18.48
C THR A 608 -6.51 38.96 -18.23
N GLY A 609 -6.85 39.72 -17.19
CA GLY A 609 -6.13 40.89 -16.75
C GLY A 609 -4.69 40.51 -16.38
N THR A 610 -3.79 40.91 -17.28
CA THR A 610 -2.35 40.65 -17.17
C THR A 610 -1.77 41.48 -16.03
N ASP A 611 -1.62 40.85 -14.86
CA ASP A 611 -0.62 41.31 -13.89
C ASP A 611 0.63 40.45 -14.03
N ALA A 612 1.71 41.10 -14.40
CA ALA A 612 3.00 40.52 -14.74
C ALA A 612 3.79 39.91 -13.56
N SER A 613 3.14 39.66 -12.43
CA SER A 613 3.72 38.97 -11.27
C SER A 613 3.05 37.61 -11.09
N GLY A 614 3.82 36.54 -11.25
CA GLY A 614 3.35 35.13 -11.16
C GLY A 614 2.73 34.69 -9.83
N GLN A 615 2.44 35.60 -8.91
CA GLN A 615 1.68 35.40 -7.69
C GLN A 615 0.18 35.73 -7.82
N GLY A 616 -0.24 36.42 -8.88
CA GLY A 616 -1.64 36.84 -9.07
C GLY A 616 -2.61 35.72 -9.42
N ASN A 617 -2.15 34.71 -10.13
CA ASN A 617 -3.00 33.60 -10.61
C ASN A 617 -3.49 32.64 -9.50
N SER A 618 -2.70 32.45 -8.47
CA SER A 618 -3.08 31.59 -7.33
C SER A 618 -4.24 32.21 -6.53
N MET A 619 -4.21 33.51 -6.31
CA MET A 619 -5.22 34.22 -5.52
C MET A 619 -6.58 34.36 -6.22
N ILE A 620 -6.60 34.45 -7.57
CA ILE A 620 -7.84 34.52 -8.33
C ILE A 620 -8.57 33.18 -8.35
N PHE A 621 -7.84 32.07 -8.49
CA PHE A 621 -8.39 30.74 -8.41
C PHE A 621 -8.90 30.41 -6.99
N GLU A 622 -8.22 30.89 -5.95
CA GLU A 622 -8.66 30.77 -4.56
C GLU A 622 -9.96 31.56 -4.27
N ARG A 623 -10.09 32.78 -4.84
CA ARG A 623 -11.31 33.63 -4.67
C ARG A 623 -12.51 33.09 -5.45
N VAL A 624 -12.31 32.44 -6.57
CA VAL A 624 -13.39 31.83 -7.39
C VAL A 624 -13.81 30.46 -6.84
N GLY A 625 -13.21 30.00 -5.74
CA GLY A 625 -13.56 28.72 -5.12
C GLY A 625 -13.10 27.50 -5.93
N TYR A 626 -12.08 27.67 -6.74
CA TYR A 626 -11.54 26.66 -7.65
C TYR A 626 -10.57 25.69 -6.98
N PHE A 627 -10.19 25.92 -5.71
CA PHE A 627 -9.42 24.99 -4.93
C PHE A 627 -10.36 24.10 -4.08
N PRO A 628 -10.62 22.89 -4.52
CA PRO A 628 -11.66 22.04 -3.97
C PRO A 628 -11.30 21.36 -2.64
N TYR A 629 -10.15 21.67 -2.05
CA TYR A 629 -9.70 21.03 -0.82
C TYR A 629 -10.66 21.18 0.37
N THR A 630 -11.40 22.29 0.39
CA THR A 630 -12.34 22.58 1.48
C THR A 630 -13.79 22.22 1.16
N ARG A 631 -14.16 22.09 -0.13
CA ARG A 631 -15.54 21.80 -0.54
C ARG A 631 -15.83 20.30 -0.66
N GLU A 632 -14.88 19.47 -1.13
CA GLU A 632 -15.11 18.03 -1.27
C GLU A 632 -15.22 17.29 0.06
N ASP A 633 -14.50 17.75 1.11
CA ASP A 633 -14.66 17.25 2.47
C ASP A 633 -16.01 17.67 3.12
N ARG A 634 -16.69 18.67 2.58
CA ARG A 634 -17.97 19.19 3.06
C ARG A 634 -19.17 18.77 2.23
N SER A 635 -18.99 18.19 1.05
CA SER A 635 -20.13 17.63 0.32
C SER A 635 -20.75 16.48 1.13
N PRO A 636 -22.06 16.49 1.35
CA PRO A 636 -22.72 15.43 2.11
C PRO A 636 -22.46 14.09 1.42
N LEU A 637 -22.18 13.05 2.23
CA LEU A 637 -22.12 11.68 1.72
C LEU A 637 -23.45 11.34 1.04
N ARG A 638 -23.38 10.71 -0.12
CA ARG A 638 -24.58 10.20 -0.79
C ARG A 638 -25.25 9.18 0.12
N LEU A 639 -26.53 9.41 0.42
CA LEU A 639 -27.34 8.55 1.28
C LEU A 639 -28.01 7.45 0.44
N GLY A 640 -28.27 6.32 1.06
CA GLY A 640 -28.92 5.18 0.43
C GLY A 640 -28.03 4.38 -0.52
N PRO A 641 -28.56 3.31 -1.11
CA PRO A 641 -27.86 2.46 -2.07
C PRO A 641 -27.46 3.28 -3.31
N LEU A 642 -26.18 3.17 -3.69
CA LEU A 642 -25.67 3.81 -4.90
C LEU A 642 -26.11 3.02 -6.14
N ASN A 643 -26.21 3.72 -7.28
CA ASN A 643 -26.33 3.03 -8.56
C ASN A 643 -25.08 2.13 -8.76
N PRO A 644 -25.25 0.81 -8.96
CA PRO A 644 -24.13 -0.12 -9.04
C PRO A 644 -23.13 0.27 -10.12
N THR A 645 -23.60 0.50 -11.34
CA THR A 645 -22.76 0.84 -12.50
C THR A 645 -21.97 2.12 -12.26
N THR A 646 -22.63 3.21 -11.86
CA THR A 646 -21.97 4.51 -11.66
C THR A 646 -20.94 4.43 -10.54
N SER A 647 -21.26 3.78 -9.41
CA SER A 647 -20.37 3.66 -8.26
C SER A 647 -19.14 2.78 -8.57
N LEU A 648 -19.31 1.73 -9.37
CA LEU A 648 -18.20 0.88 -9.81
C LEU A 648 -17.34 1.60 -10.86
N LEU A 649 -17.91 2.39 -11.77
CA LEU A 649 -17.13 3.22 -12.69
C LEU A 649 -16.32 4.28 -11.94
N GLU A 650 -16.85 4.86 -10.86
CA GLU A 650 -16.10 5.77 -9.97
C GLU A 650 -14.93 5.05 -9.26
N LEU A 651 -15.12 3.78 -8.85
CA LEU A 651 -14.05 2.94 -8.33
C LEU A 651 -12.98 2.67 -9.37
N LEU A 652 -13.38 2.29 -10.59
CA LEU A 652 -12.49 2.01 -11.71
C LEU A 652 -11.62 3.22 -12.08
N ASP A 653 -12.23 4.39 -12.15
CA ASP A 653 -11.53 5.66 -12.39
C ASP A 653 -10.48 5.95 -11.32
N SER A 654 -10.84 5.74 -10.04
CA SER A 654 -9.91 5.87 -8.92
C SER A 654 -8.74 4.87 -9.01
N ILE A 655 -8.97 3.65 -9.50
CA ILE A 655 -7.94 2.63 -9.72
C ILE A 655 -7.00 3.04 -10.88
N ILE A 656 -7.53 3.57 -11.98
CA ILE A 656 -6.73 4.06 -13.12
C ILE A 656 -5.82 5.20 -12.64
N LEU A 657 -6.38 6.16 -11.91
CA LEU A 657 -5.61 7.27 -11.35
C LEU A 657 -4.54 6.77 -10.36
N PHE A 658 -4.87 5.82 -9.50
CA PHE A 658 -3.93 5.23 -8.55
C PHE A 658 -2.76 4.50 -9.24
N TYR A 659 -3.03 3.79 -10.34
CA TYR A 659 -1.97 3.22 -11.17
C TYR A 659 -1.05 4.30 -11.74
N HIS A 660 -1.62 5.32 -12.37
CA HIS A 660 -0.86 6.42 -12.99
C HIS A 660 0.03 7.15 -11.99
N ILE A 661 -0.48 7.47 -10.78
CA ILE A 661 0.25 8.26 -9.79
C ILE A 661 1.34 7.45 -9.10
N VAL A 662 1.05 6.22 -8.66
CA VAL A 662 1.86 5.51 -7.66
C VAL A 662 2.30 4.11 -8.12
N ALA A 663 1.37 3.25 -8.58
CA ALA A 663 1.67 1.85 -8.83
C ALA A 663 2.69 1.66 -9.95
N LYS A 664 2.64 2.47 -11.03
CA LYS A 664 3.62 2.46 -12.12
C LYS A 664 5.05 2.72 -11.63
N LYS A 665 5.22 3.65 -10.68
CA LYS A 665 6.54 3.98 -10.11
C LYS A 665 7.14 2.79 -9.35
N GLN A 666 6.30 2.04 -8.64
CA GLN A 666 6.75 0.86 -7.92
C GLN A 666 7.06 -0.30 -8.87
N LEU A 667 6.26 -0.49 -9.92
CA LEU A 667 6.54 -1.47 -10.97
C LEU A 667 7.87 -1.18 -11.68
N ALA A 668 8.15 0.09 -11.98
CA ALA A 668 9.43 0.53 -12.54
C ALA A 668 10.61 0.24 -11.59
N LYS A 669 10.47 0.48 -10.28
CA LYS A 669 11.50 0.14 -9.29
C LYS A 669 11.81 -1.36 -9.26
N VAL A 670 10.79 -2.21 -9.34
CA VAL A 670 10.98 -3.66 -9.38
C VAL A 670 11.72 -4.07 -10.68
N ALA A 671 11.42 -3.43 -11.80
CA ALA A 671 12.15 -3.65 -13.05
C ALA A 671 13.62 -3.22 -12.95
N ILE A 672 13.93 -2.12 -12.28
CA ILE A 672 15.31 -1.69 -12.01
C ILE A 672 16.07 -2.74 -11.18
N LEU A 673 15.44 -3.31 -10.14
CA LEU A 673 16.03 -4.37 -9.33
C LEU A 673 16.36 -5.61 -10.17
N ARG A 674 15.44 -6.02 -11.06
CA ARG A 674 15.70 -7.10 -12.03
C ARG A 674 16.91 -6.80 -12.93
N ASN A 675 17.00 -5.58 -13.43
CA ASN A 675 18.09 -5.18 -14.32
C ASN A 675 19.44 -5.09 -13.59
N SER A 676 19.46 -4.63 -12.32
CA SER A 676 20.69 -4.62 -11.52
C SER A 676 21.24 -6.04 -11.32
N MET A 677 20.39 -7.05 -11.22
CA MET A 677 20.82 -8.44 -11.19
C MET A 677 21.55 -8.84 -12.47
N SER A 678 21.08 -8.42 -13.65
CA SER A 678 21.76 -8.64 -14.92
C SER A 678 23.15 -7.97 -14.98
N GLU A 679 23.29 -6.77 -14.41
CA GLU A 679 24.57 -6.07 -14.30
C GLU A 679 25.57 -6.85 -13.41
N TYR A 680 25.12 -7.38 -12.26
CA TYR A 680 25.96 -8.22 -11.40
C TYR A 680 26.40 -9.52 -12.10
N ILE A 681 25.53 -10.15 -12.88
CA ILE A 681 25.86 -11.35 -13.66
C ILE A 681 26.97 -11.02 -14.69
N THR A 682 26.82 -9.93 -15.42
CA THR A 682 27.80 -9.47 -16.39
C THR A 682 29.14 -9.15 -15.72
N ALA A 683 29.13 -8.43 -14.60
CA ALA A 683 30.34 -8.12 -13.83
C ALA A 683 31.05 -9.39 -13.30
N MET A 684 30.27 -10.38 -12.87
CA MET A 684 30.82 -11.67 -12.45
C MET A 684 31.47 -12.43 -13.60
N GLN A 685 30.83 -12.44 -14.78
CA GLN A 685 31.39 -13.09 -15.98
C GLN A 685 32.72 -12.43 -16.41
N ASP A 686 32.79 -11.09 -16.41
CA ASP A 686 34.01 -10.35 -16.69
C ASP A 686 35.12 -10.67 -15.66
N THR A 687 34.74 -10.80 -14.38
CA THR A 687 35.68 -11.14 -13.32
C THR A 687 36.19 -12.58 -13.47
N LYS A 688 35.33 -13.54 -13.86
CA LYS A 688 35.73 -14.93 -14.19
C LYS A 688 36.69 -14.97 -15.40
N ALA A 689 36.39 -14.19 -16.44
CA ALA A 689 37.28 -14.09 -17.62
C ALA A 689 38.66 -13.50 -17.25
N LYS A 690 38.72 -12.50 -16.36
CA LYS A 690 39.98 -11.95 -15.82
C LYS A 690 40.73 -12.99 -14.98
N LEU A 691 40.03 -13.77 -14.17
CA LEU A 691 40.62 -14.85 -13.38
C LEU A 691 41.26 -15.93 -14.26
N GLU A 692 40.58 -16.35 -15.35
CA GLU A 692 41.12 -17.32 -16.28
C GLU A 692 42.38 -16.78 -17.01
N LYS A 693 42.42 -15.51 -17.34
CA LYS A 693 43.63 -14.84 -17.88
C LYS A 693 44.77 -14.77 -16.86
N ALA A 694 44.43 -14.53 -15.57
CA ALA A 694 45.42 -14.48 -14.49
C ALA A 694 45.99 -15.86 -14.15
N LYS A 695 45.21 -16.94 -14.24
CA LYS A 695 45.66 -18.32 -14.01
C LYS A 695 46.74 -18.78 -15.02
N LYS A 696 46.71 -18.21 -16.22
CA LYS A 696 47.70 -18.54 -17.28
C LYS A 696 49.08 -17.92 -17.03
N LYS A 697 49.19 -16.97 -16.08
CA LYS A 697 50.46 -16.29 -15.75
C LYS A 697 51.00 -16.80 -14.42
N LYS A 698 52.28 -17.26 -14.41
CA LYS A 698 52.95 -17.93 -13.28
C LYS A 698 53.72 -17.02 -12.31
N ASP A 699 53.49 -15.72 -12.31
CA ASP A 699 54.23 -14.76 -11.50
C ASP A 699 53.63 -14.63 -10.10
N PRO A 700 54.38 -14.51 -8.98
CA PRO A 700 53.89 -14.36 -7.61
C PRO A 700 52.91 -13.18 -7.40
N MET A 701 53.09 -12.10 -8.13
CA MET A 701 52.19 -10.95 -8.12
C MET A 701 50.76 -11.33 -8.58
N PHE A 702 50.68 -12.31 -9.52
CA PHE A 702 49.40 -12.78 -10.01
C PHE A 702 48.66 -13.69 -9.03
N GLN A 703 49.36 -14.30 -8.05
CA GLN A 703 48.69 -15.10 -7.00
C GLN A 703 47.87 -14.23 -6.07
N SER A 704 48.34 -13.04 -5.68
CA SER A 704 47.54 -12.08 -4.89
C SER A 704 46.34 -11.60 -5.67
N ILE A 705 46.49 -11.28 -6.96
CA ILE A 705 45.38 -10.87 -7.83
C ILE A 705 44.37 -12.01 -7.99
N GLN A 706 44.82 -13.26 -8.14
CA GLN A 706 43.91 -14.43 -8.20
C GLN A 706 43.07 -14.57 -6.93
N GLN A 707 43.69 -14.39 -5.74
CA GLN A 707 42.97 -14.46 -4.50
C GLN A 707 41.91 -13.35 -4.37
N GLU A 708 42.23 -12.14 -4.78
CA GLU A 708 41.30 -10.99 -4.77
C GLU A 708 40.13 -11.20 -5.74
N LEU A 709 40.41 -11.71 -6.95
CA LEU A 709 39.39 -12.05 -7.94
C LEU A 709 38.48 -13.19 -7.43
N LEU A 710 39.02 -14.21 -6.77
CA LEU A 710 38.23 -15.27 -6.13
C LEU A 710 37.34 -14.75 -5.01
N ARG A 711 37.82 -13.85 -4.13
CA ARG A 711 37.01 -13.18 -3.11
C ARG A 711 35.90 -12.38 -3.74
N THR A 712 36.18 -11.64 -4.80
CA THR A 712 35.21 -10.83 -5.52
C THR A 712 34.12 -11.71 -6.15
N ILE A 713 34.47 -12.85 -6.77
CA ILE A 713 33.52 -13.83 -7.33
C ILE A 713 32.64 -14.41 -6.23
N ASN A 714 33.20 -14.74 -5.05
CA ASN A 714 32.42 -15.24 -3.92
C ASN A 714 31.42 -14.19 -3.42
N VAL A 715 31.80 -12.91 -3.34
CA VAL A 715 30.89 -11.82 -3.00
C VAL A 715 29.76 -11.69 -4.01
N PHE A 716 30.07 -11.75 -5.32
CA PHE A 716 29.03 -11.74 -6.36
C PHE A 716 28.10 -12.95 -6.26
N ASN A 717 28.64 -14.16 -6.06
CA ASN A 717 27.82 -15.36 -5.90
C ASN A 717 26.86 -15.24 -4.71
N THR A 718 27.34 -14.77 -3.56
CA THR A 718 26.48 -14.55 -2.38
C THR A 718 25.37 -13.55 -2.69
N LYS A 719 25.72 -12.42 -3.27
CA LYS A 719 24.75 -11.38 -3.66
C LYS A 719 23.74 -11.88 -4.69
N LEU A 720 24.18 -12.60 -5.71
CA LEU A 720 23.30 -13.17 -6.73
C LEU A 720 22.37 -14.24 -6.14
N THR A 721 22.87 -15.05 -5.20
CA THR A 721 22.04 -16.05 -4.50
C THR A 721 20.92 -15.38 -3.71
N GLU A 722 21.24 -14.37 -2.91
CA GLU A 722 20.24 -13.58 -2.16
C GLU A 722 19.22 -12.93 -3.09
N GLN A 723 19.71 -12.30 -4.17
CA GLN A 723 18.83 -11.64 -5.15
C GLN A 723 17.97 -12.65 -5.93
N ALA A 724 18.48 -13.82 -6.28
CA ALA A 724 17.72 -14.86 -6.97
C ALA A 724 16.60 -15.42 -6.10
N ARG A 725 16.84 -15.62 -4.79
CA ARG A 725 15.81 -15.99 -3.84
C ARG A 725 14.73 -14.92 -3.72
N HIS A 726 15.15 -13.67 -3.59
CA HIS A 726 14.22 -12.54 -3.57
C HIS A 726 13.44 -12.40 -4.89
N MET A 727 14.09 -12.66 -6.02
CA MET A 727 13.45 -12.67 -7.34
C MET A 727 12.42 -13.79 -7.48
N ALA A 728 12.59 -14.95 -6.81
CA ALA A 728 11.58 -16.01 -6.79
C ALA A 728 10.26 -15.51 -6.18
N TRP A 729 10.34 -14.76 -5.06
CA TRP A 729 9.18 -14.11 -4.46
C TRP A 729 8.59 -13.02 -5.38
N ILE A 730 9.44 -12.17 -5.99
CA ILE A 730 8.99 -11.11 -6.91
C ILE A 730 8.29 -11.71 -8.14
N ARG A 731 8.77 -12.84 -8.68
CA ARG A 731 8.10 -13.56 -9.78
C ARG A 731 6.67 -13.95 -9.41
N ALA A 732 6.46 -14.43 -8.20
CA ALA A 732 5.14 -14.79 -7.70
C ALA A 732 4.24 -13.55 -7.45
N ALA A 733 4.77 -12.55 -6.75
CA ALA A 733 4.00 -11.40 -6.27
C ALA A 733 3.74 -10.32 -7.33
N VAL A 734 4.63 -10.17 -8.33
CA VAL A 734 4.60 -9.07 -9.31
C VAL A 734 4.52 -9.58 -10.76
N TYR A 735 5.35 -10.57 -11.13
CA TYR A 735 5.48 -11.02 -12.52
C TYR A 735 4.64 -12.25 -12.87
N SER A 736 3.68 -12.62 -12.02
CA SER A 736 2.80 -13.74 -12.33
C SER A 736 1.92 -13.44 -13.54
N LYS A 737 1.49 -14.50 -14.24
CA LYS A 737 0.61 -14.42 -15.41
C LYS A 737 -0.69 -13.68 -15.09
N GLU A 738 -1.21 -13.88 -13.88
CA GLU A 738 -2.44 -13.25 -13.39
C GLU A 738 -2.27 -11.73 -13.26
N LYS A 739 -1.13 -11.27 -12.71
CA LYS A 739 -0.82 -9.83 -12.58
C LYS A 739 -0.62 -9.18 -13.94
N GLN A 740 0.04 -9.88 -14.86
CA GLN A 740 0.19 -9.42 -16.24
C GLN A 740 -1.18 -9.28 -16.93
N SER A 741 -2.05 -10.28 -16.80
CA SER A 741 -3.41 -10.23 -17.36
C SER A 741 -4.25 -9.10 -16.76
N GLN A 742 -4.07 -8.76 -15.49
CA GLN A 742 -4.74 -7.62 -14.84
C GLN A 742 -4.30 -6.29 -15.44
N ILE A 743 -3.00 -6.08 -15.65
CA ILE A 743 -2.48 -4.87 -16.29
C ILE A 743 -2.94 -4.78 -17.76
N ALA A 744 -2.91 -5.89 -18.49
CA ALA A 744 -3.39 -5.96 -19.87
C ALA A 744 -4.90 -5.66 -19.96
N TRP A 745 -5.69 -6.19 -19.03
CA TRP A 745 -7.12 -5.90 -18.96
C TRP A 745 -7.37 -4.40 -18.70
N LEU A 746 -6.63 -3.79 -17.76
CA LEU A 746 -6.77 -2.36 -17.47
C LEU A 746 -6.35 -1.51 -18.68
N LEU A 747 -5.29 -1.91 -19.39
CA LEU A 747 -4.87 -1.26 -20.64
C LEU A 747 -5.99 -1.28 -21.69
N LYS A 748 -6.66 -2.43 -21.85
CA LYS A 748 -7.80 -2.56 -22.75
C LYS A 748 -8.96 -1.63 -22.35
N VAL A 749 -9.26 -1.54 -21.06
CA VAL A 749 -10.31 -0.65 -20.53
C VAL A 749 -9.98 0.83 -20.81
N VAL A 750 -8.75 1.26 -20.56
CA VAL A 750 -8.31 2.65 -20.81
C VAL A 750 -8.35 2.94 -22.33
N ALA A 751 -7.88 2.01 -23.15
CA ALA A 751 -7.92 2.15 -24.61
C ALA A 751 -9.36 2.26 -25.15
N LEU A 752 -10.28 1.40 -24.67
CA LEU A 752 -11.70 1.47 -25.04
C LEU A 752 -12.36 2.77 -24.57
N THR A 753 -12.01 3.25 -23.35
CA THR A 753 -12.52 4.53 -22.83
C THR A 753 -12.11 5.69 -23.74
N LEU A 754 -10.85 5.74 -24.15
CA LEU A 754 -10.32 6.79 -25.03
C LEU A 754 -10.86 6.66 -26.46
N LYS A 755 -10.92 5.43 -27.00
CA LYS A 755 -11.45 5.15 -28.35
C LYS A 755 -12.92 5.58 -28.46
N ASN A 756 -13.77 5.17 -27.53
CA ASN A 756 -15.17 5.56 -27.51
C ASN A 756 -15.35 7.07 -27.32
N ALA A 757 -14.56 7.68 -26.42
CA ALA A 757 -14.60 9.13 -26.21
C ALA A 757 -14.19 9.91 -27.47
N SER A 758 -13.21 9.43 -28.26
CA SER A 758 -12.72 10.09 -29.46
C SER A 758 -13.77 10.15 -30.60
N LEU A 759 -14.71 9.21 -30.60
CA LEU A 759 -15.83 9.18 -31.55
C LEU A 759 -16.88 10.27 -31.27
N GLU A 760 -16.94 10.74 -30.01
CA GLU A 760 -17.83 11.85 -29.62
C GLU A 760 -17.09 13.18 -29.69
N GLU A 761 -17.22 13.92 -30.79
CA GLU A 761 -16.40 15.10 -31.11
C GLU A 761 -16.34 16.15 -30.00
N ASN A 762 -17.46 16.45 -29.37
CA ASN A 762 -17.52 17.51 -28.34
C ASN A 762 -17.18 17.02 -26.93
N MET A 763 -17.35 15.73 -26.64
CA MET A 763 -17.17 15.17 -25.31
C MET A 763 -15.73 14.75 -25.02
N PHE A 764 -14.94 14.45 -26.05
CA PHE A 764 -13.54 14.06 -25.89
C PHE A 764 -12.70 15.05 -25.09
N SER A 765 -12.99 16.36 -25.26
CA SER A 765 -12.30 17.44 -24.53
C SER A 765 -12.48 17.38 -23.01
N PHE A 766 -13.50 16.69 -22.50
CA PHE A 766 -13.79 16.60 -21.08
C PHE A 766 -13.08 15.43 -20.40
N VAL A 767 -12.52 14.50 -21.15
CA VAL A 767 -11.74 13.38 -20.60
C VAL A 767 -10.55 13.94 -19.82
N PRO A 768 -10.28 13.47 -18.60
CA PRO A 768 -9.08 13.87 -17.87
C PRO A 768 -7.81 13.50 -18.63
N ASP A 769 -6.83 14.39 -18.68
CA ASP A 769 -5.62 14.21 -19.49
C ASP A 769 -4.75 13.03 -19.03
N PHE A 770 -4.79 12.70 -17.73
CA PHE A 770 -4.05 11.57 -17.19
C PHE A 770 -4.44 10.20 -17.81
N TYR A 771 -5.59 10.11 -18.51
CA TYR A 771 -5.95 8.88 -19.24
C TYR A 771 -4.99 8.58 -20.39
N LEU A 772 -4.49 9.62 -21.07
CA LEU A 772 -3.47 9.45 -22.11
C LEU A 772 -2.14 9.00 -21.51
N ASP A 773 -1.77 9.60 -20.40
CA ASP A 773 -0.56 9.20 -19.67
C ASP A 773 -0.69 7.78 -19.08
N ALA A 774 -1.87 7.41 -18.58
CA ALA A 774 -2.15 6.06 -18.09
C ALA A 774 -2.05 5.02 -19.21
N LEU A 775 -2.54 5.34 -20.43
CA LEU A 775 -2.38 4.49 -21.61
C LEU A 775 -0.88 4.26 -21.91
N ALA A 776 -0.10 5.32 -21.95
CA ALA A 776 1.34 5.26 -22.17
C ALA A 776 2.06 4.43 -21.07
N ASP A 777 1.76 4.70 -19.81
CA ASP A 777 2.34 4.02 -18.65
C ASP A 777 2.01 2.52 -18.60
N LEU A 778 0.78 2.15 -18.96
CA LEU A 778 0.36 0.74 -19.04
C LEU A 778 1.06 0.01 -20.18
N CYS A 779 1.22 0.65 -21.35
CA CYS A 779 2.01 0.11 -22.46
C CYS A 779 3.47 -0.11 -22.05
N VAL A 780 4.09 0.85 -21.36
CA VAL A 780 5.46 0.73 -20.82
C VAL A 780 5.52 -0.36 -19.76
N GLY A 781 4.51 -0.42 -18.88
CA GLY A 781 4.39 -1.44 -17.85
C GLY A 781 4.44 -2.86 -18.44
N LEU A 782 3.63 -3.16 -19.43
CA LEU A 782 3.61 -4.49 -20.07
C LEU A 782 4.88 -4.75 -20.88
N ARG A 783 5.31 -3.80 -21.70
CA ARG A 783 6.40 -3.99 -22.67
C ARG A 783 7.78 -3.95 -22.04
N ASN A 784 8.03 -3.06 -21.06
CA ASN A 784 9.37 -2.81 -20.53
C ASN A 784 9.55 -3.31 -19.10
N HIS A 785 8.50 -3.22 -18.27
CA HIS A 785 8.63 -3.58 -16.85
C HIS A 785 8.29 -5.04 -16.59
N MET A 786 7.26 -5.58 -17.22
CA MET A 786 6.90 -6.99 -17.07
C MET A 786 7.71 -7.91 -18.00
N HIS A 787 7.83 -7.54 -19.27
CA HIS A 787 8.72 -8.24 -20.23
C HIS A 787 10.20 -8.00 -19.86
N PRO A 788 11.10 -8.98 -20.01
CA PRO A 788 10.91 -10.33 -20.56
C PRO A 788 10.46 -11.37 -19.52
N THR A 789 10.46 -11.05 -18.21
CA THR A 789 10.14 -12.03 -17.16
C THR A 789 8.74 -12.61 -17.32
N ALA A 790 7.74 -11.76 -17.63
CA ALA A 790 6.45 -12.18 -18.11
C ALA A 790 6.32 -11.78 -19.59
N SER A 791 6.42 -12.77 -20.51
CA SER A 791 6.38 -12.49 -21.94
C SER A 791 5.03 -11.90 -22.35
N ILE A 792 5.06 -10.87 -23.19
CA ILE A 792 3.85 -10.21 -23.70
C ILE A 792 2.99 -11.17 -24.56
N GLU A 793 3.62 -12.16 -25.19
CA GLU A 793 2.98 -13.18 -26.02
C GLU A 793 2.05 -14.11 -25.19
N GLN A 794 2.22 -14.14 -23.87
CA GLN A 794 1.35 -14.92 -22.98
C GLN A 794 -0.02 -14.23 -22.73
N VAL A 795 -0.15 -12.95 -23.08
CA VAL A 795 -1.40 -12.20 -22.92
C VAL A 795 -2.37 -12.63 -24.04
N PRO A 796 -3.57 -13.11 -23.68
CA PRO A 796 -4.57 -13.47 -24.70
C PRO A 796 -4.93 -12.27 -25.59
N ASN A 797 -4.96 -12.47 -26.89
CA ASN A 797 -5.35 -11.45 -27.88
C ASN A 797 -4.50 -10.17 -27.83
N TYR A 798 -3.22 -10.28 -27.40
CA TYR A 798 -2.33 -9.11 -27.28
C TYR A 798 -2.18 -8.36 -28.62
N ARG A 799 -2.16 -9.07 -29.74
CA ARG A 799 -2.03 -8.46 -31.09
C ARG A 799 -3.20 -7.54 -31.40
N GLU A 800 -4.43 -8.00 -31.15
CA GLU A 800 -5.65 -7.22 -31.38
C GLU A 800 -5.69 -5.99 -30.46
N MET A 801 -5.38 -6.17 -29.16
CA MET A 801 -5.30 -5.08 -28.19
C MET A 801 -4.28 -4.01 -28.61
N PHE A 802 -3.07 -4.42 -29.00
CA PHE A 802 -2.04 -3.46 -29.45
C PHE A 802 -2.35 -2.86 -30.81
N LEU A 803 -3.11 -3.54 -31.68
CA LEU A 803 -3.57 -2.98 -32.95
C LEU A 803 -4.56 -1.82 -32.70
N ASP A 804 -5.55 -2.01 -31.83
CA ASP A 804 -6.49 -0.96 -31.42
C ASP A 804 -5.74 0.27 -30.83
N ILE A 805 -4.72 0.03 -30.01
CA ILE A 805 -3.90 1.11 -29.43
C ILE A 805 -3.06 1.79 -30.52
N ALA A 806 -2.45 1.02 -31.41
CA ALA A 806 -1.65 1.55 -32.52
C ALA A 806 -2.50 2.44 -33.44
N GLU A 807 -3.73 2.02 -33.78
CA GLU A 807 -4.68 2.81 -34.53
C GLU A 807 -5.01 4.11 -33.82
N PHE A 808 -5.37 4.07 -32.55
CA PHE A 808 -5.64 5.26 -31.73
C PHE A 808 -4.43 6.22 -31.70
N LEU A 809 -3.20 5.72 -31.49
CA LEU A 809 -2.00 6.53 -31.50
C LEU A 809 -1.76 7.20 -32.85
N CYS A 810 -1.94 6.46 -33.95
CA CYS A 810 -1.78 6.98 -35.34
C CYS A 810 -2.76 8.12 -35.62
N GLU A 811 -3.97 8.04 -35.08
CA GLU A 811 -5.02 8.99 -35.35
C GLU A 811 -4.98 10.25 -34.49
N HIS A 812 -4.56 10.11 -33.22
CA HIS A 812 -4.79 11.14 -32.20
C HIS A 812 -3.52 11.79 -31.61
N PHE A 813 -2.28 11.36 -31.93
CA PHE A 813 -1.08 11.96 -31.33
C PHE A 813 -0.91 13.48 -31.66
N MET A 814 -1.49 13.96 -32.74
CA MET A 814 -1.53 15.37 -33.14
C MET A 814 -2.96 15.94 -33.17
N ASP A 815 -3.89 15.30 -32.45
CA ASP A 815 -5.28 15.73 -32.39
C ASP A 815 -5.39 17.15 -31.82
N PRO A 816 -6.06 18.11 -32.52
CA PRO A 816 -6.22 19.48 -32.06
C PRO A 816 -7.06 19.60 -30.79
N ARG A 817 -7.93 18.59 -30.50
CA ARG A 817 -8.76 18.57 -29.29
C ARG A 817 -7.93 18.33 -28.02
N ILE A 818 -6.72 17.80 -28.14
CA ILE A 818 -5.77 17.64 -27.06
C ILE A 818 -4.93 18.92 -27.00
N VAL A 819 -5.16 19.76 -25.99
CA VAL A 819 -4.50 21.06 -25.86
C VAL A 819 -3.15 20.95 -25.16
N ASN A 820 -3.00 20.06 -24.19
CA ASN A 820 -1.78 19.88 -23.42
C ASN A 820 -0.64 19.30 -24.27
N ALA A 821 0.47 20.05 -24.39
CA ALA A 821 1.65 19.62 -25.14
C ALA A 821 2.34 18.38 -24.52
N ASN A 822 2.31 18.24 -23.20
CA ASN A 822 2.90 17.09 -22.51
C ASN A 822 2.15 15.80 -22.84
N SER A 823 0.81 15.84 -22.91
CA SER A 823 0.00 14.68 -23.26
C SER A 823 0.23 14.27 -24.73
N LYS A 824 0.40 15.23 -25.65
CA LYS A 824 0.81 14.95 -27.04
C LYS A 824 2.21 14.31 -27.10
N SER A 825 3.16 14.83 -26.33
CA SER A 825 4.51 14.26 -26.24
C SER A 825 4.47 12.83 -25.68
N SER A 826 3.63 12.56 -24.69
CA SER A 826 3.43 11.23 -24.12
C SER A 826 2.91 10.22 -25.15
N LEU A 827 1.94 10.63 -25.99
CA LEU A 827 1.45 9.80 -27.11
C LEU A 827 2.54 9.56 -28.16
N LEU A 828 3.29 10.58 -28.51
CA LEU A 828 4.38 10.48 -29.46
C LEU A 828 5.51 9.55 -28.97
N LEU A 829 5.87 9.65 -27.70
CA LEU A 829 6.83 8.74 -27.05
C LEU A 829 6.32 7.30 -27.02
N THR A 830 5.01 7.10 -26.83
CA THR A 830 4.40 5.78 -26.87
C THR A 830 4.47 5.21 -28.28
N LEU A 831 4.16 6.00 -29.30
CA LEU A 831 4.29 5.64 -30.70
C LEU A 831 5.75 5.30 -31.06
N ALA A 832 6.71 6.12 -30.60
CA ALA A 832 8.14 5.84 -30.74
C ALA A 832 8.49 4.48 -30.15
N GLY A 833 7.95 4.17 -28.97
CA GLY A 833 8.10 2.87 -28.35
C GLY A 833 7.53 1.71 -29.16
N PHE A 834 6.43 1.91 -29.89
CA PHE A 834 5.89 0.89 -30.82
C PHE A 834 6.79 0.65 -32.01
N VAL A 835 7.38 1.70 -32.56
CA VAL A 835 8.33 1.61 -33.67
C VAL A 835 9.65 0.94 -33.25
N PHE A 836 9.99 1.03 -31.97
CA PHE A 836 11.26 0.52 -31.43
C PHE A 836 11.31 -1.00 -31.30
N ASN A 837 10.20 -1.61 -30.89
CA ASN A 837 10.13 -3.05 -30.67
C ASN A 837 9.65 -3.74 -31.97
N PRO A 838 10.39 -4.72 -32.50
CA PRO A 838 10.01 -5.42 -33.74
C PRO A 838 8.59 -5.97 -33.74
N LEU A 839 8.14 -6.51 -32.59
CA LEU A 839 6.82 -7.11 -32.45
C LEU A 839 5.69 -6.07 -32.57
N THR A 840 5.86 -4.91 -31.90
CA THR A 840 4.87 -3.82 -31.99
C THR A 840 4.97 -3.04 -33.30
N LEU A 841 6.15 -3.00 -33.94
CA LEU A 841 6.31 -2.44 -35.28
C LEU A 841 5.53 -3.28 -36.32
N GLU A 842 5.61 -4.62 -36.27
CA GLU A 842 4.81 -5.51 -37.11
C GLU A 842 3.30 -5.24 -36.93
N ILE A 843 2.85 -4.99 -35.72
CA ILE A 843 1.46 -4.63 -35.43
C ILE A 843 1.12 -3.25 -36.02
N LEU A 844 2.03 -2.28 -35.90
CA LEU A 844 1.85 -0.93 -36.45
C LEU A 844 1.77 -0.94 -37.99
N GLU A 845 2.49 -1.86 -38.68
CA GLU A 845 2.41 -2.07 -40.12
C GLU A 845 1.05 -2.65 -40.57
N ASN A 846 0.32 -3.30 -39.68
CA ASN A 846 -1.02 -3.87 -39.96
C ASN A 846 -2.18 -2.92 -39.63
N VAL A 847 -1.94 -1.71 -39.13
CA VAL A 847 -2.96 -0.66 -38.96
C VAL A 847 -3.55 -0.29 -40.31
N PRO A 848 -4.83 0.13 -40.41
CA PRO A 848 -5.44 0.57 -41.67
C PRO A 848 -4.59 1.59 -42.44
N GLU A 849 -4.57 1.49 -43.76
CA GLU A 849 -3.68 2.30 -44.60
C GLU A 849 -3.91 3.81 -44.42
N GLU A 850 -5.16 4.23 -44.27
CA GLU A 850 -5.52 5.63 -44.04
C GLU A 850 -4.87 6.17 -42.77
N SER A 851 -4.90 5.42 -41.67
CA SER A 851 -4.28 5.79 -40.38
C SER A 851 -2.75 5.80 -40.49
N ARG A 852 -2.14 4.86 -41.25
CA ARG A 852 -0.69 4.85 -41.54
C ARG A 852 -0.25 6.09 -42.35
N ILE A 853 -1.03 6.50 -43.36
CA ILE A 853 -0.75 7.71 -44.14
C ILE A 853 -0.93 8.94 -43.25
N LYS A 854 -1.95 8.97 -42.41
CA LYS A 854 -2.22 10.06 -41.48
C LYS A 854 -1.09 10.26 -40.47
N VAL A 855 -0.55 9.17 -39.89
CA VAL A 855 0.59 9.27 -38.95
C VAL A 855 1.82 9.83 -39.65
N VAL A 856 2.17 9.37 -40.85
CA VAL A 856 3.32 9.87 -41.62
C VAL A 856 3.13 11.35 -41.96
N THR A 857 1.94 11.73 -42.43
CA THR A 857 1.60 13.12 -42.74
C THR A 857 1.77 14.03 -41.50
N ASN A 858 1.31 13.57 -40.34
CA ASN A 858 1.39 14.32 -39.10
C ASN A 858 2.84 14.39 -38.54
N LEU A 859 3.62 13.32 -38.67
CA LEU A 859 5.05 13.32 -38.31
C LEU A 859 5.83 14.36 -39.16
N LEU A 860 5.49 14.49 -40.46
CA LEU A 860 6.12 15.48 -41.35
C LEU A 860 5.66 16.90 -41.06
N LYS A 861 4.40 17.13 -40.62
CA LYS A 861 3.89 18.45 -40.22
C LYS A 861 4.55 19.04 -38.99
N SER A 862 5.10 18.24 -38.10
CA SER A 862 5.78 18.72 -36.90
C SER A 862 7.00 19.58 -37.17
N TYR A 863 7.49 19.58 -38.44
CA TYR A 863 8.60 20.42 -38.91
C TYR A 863 8.23 21.87 -39.21
N ASP A 864 6.95 22.26 -39.16
CA ASP A 864 6.55 23.62 -39.49
C ASP A 864 7.06 24.69 -38.50
N ASN A 865 7.24 24.35 -37.21
CA ASN A 865 7.62 25.32 -36.17
C ASN A 865 8.74 24.83 -35.22
N ARG A 866 8.81 23.60 -34.86
CA ARG A 866 9.88 22.98 -34.06
C ARG A 866 9.94 21.48 -34.39
N ALA A 867 11.10 20.98 -34.80
CA ALA A 867 11.28 19.55 -34.93
C ALA A 867 11.30 18.94 -33.52
N TRP A 868 10.36 18.09 -33.25
CA TRP A 868 10.38 17.28 -32.04
C TRP A 868 11.41 16.17 -32.22
N ALA A 869 12.29 16.00 -31.25
CA ALA A 869 13.34 15.01 -31.31
C ALA A 869 12.79 13.58 -31.55
N GLU A 870 11.63 13.30 -30.95
CA GLU A 870 10.94 12.01 -31.06
C GLU A 870 10.40 11.74 -32.46
N SER A 871 9.88 12.74 -33.16
CA SER A 871 9.40 12.63 -34.55
C SER A 871 10.57 12.31 -35.50
N ASN A 872 11.70 13.01 -35.32
CA ASN A 872 12.92 12.74 -36.07
C ASN A 872 13.41 11.31 -35.83
N TRP A 873 13.36 10.89 -34.60
CA TRP A 873 13.82 9.60 -34.18
C TRP A 873 12.96 8.45 -34.74
N ILE A 874 11.64 8.62 -34.79
CA ILE A 874 10.71 7.69 -35.44
C ILE A 874 11.02 7.59 -36.93
N LEU A 875 11.17 8.73 -37.64
CA LEU A 875 11.48 8.75 -39.08
C LEU A 875 12.80 8.07 -39.39
N VAL A 876 13.88 8.37 -38.64
CA VAL A 876 15.19 7.74 -38.80
C VAL A 876 15.14 6.23 -38.56
N ARG A 877 14.32 5.81 -37.59
CA ARG A 877 14.15 4.40 -37.22
C ARG A 877 13.57 3.57 -38.35
N PHE A 878 12.65 4.10 -39.13
CA PHE A 878 12.10 3.40 -40.31
C PHE A 878 13.15 3.00 -41.33
N TRP A 879 14.27 3.72 -41.42
CA TRP A 879 15.34 3.41 -42.38
C TRP A 879 16.46 2.58 -41.76
N GLN A 880 16.90 2.92 -40.59
CA GLN A 880 18.11 2.33 -40.00
C GLN A 880 17.84 1.16 -39.05
N GLY A 881 16.63 0.98 -38.65
CA GLY A 881 16.29 -0.05 -37.67
C GLY A 881 16.86 0.15 -36.28
N ASN A 882 18.07 0.69 -36.14
CA ASN A 882 18.76 0.94 -34.86
C ASN A 882 18.72 2.40 -34.41
N GLY A 883 18.15 3.28 -35.22
CA GLY A 883 18.06 4.70 -34.91
C GLY A 883 19.42 5.34 -34.64
N PHE A 884 19.44 6.29 -33.72
CA PHE A 884 20.63 7.07 -33.41
C PHE A 884 21.73 6.23 -32.71
N VAL A 885 21.38 5.23 -31.93
CA VAL A 885 22.31 4.37 -31.18
C VAL A 885 23.21 3.53 -32.10
N PHE A 886 22.75 3.14 -33.28
CA PHE A 886 23.51 2.38 -34.24
C PHE A 886 24.82 3.08 -34.68
N ARG A 887 24.85 4.42 -34.73
CA ARG A 887 26.05 5.18 -35.04
C ARG A 887 27.10 5.10 -33.93
N TYR A 888 26.67 5.07 -32.68
CA TYR A 888 27.61 4.99 -31.55
C TYR A 888 28.24 3.60 -31.41
N GLU A 889 27.51 2.53 -31.70
CA GLU A 889 28.07 1.18 -31.70
C GLU A 889 29.17 0.97 -32.77
N LYS A 890 29.00 1.57 -33.96
CA LYS A 890 29.98 1.47 -35.07
C LYS A 890 31.12 2.46 -34.99
N SER A 891 31.10 3.42 -34.08
CA SER A 891 32.15 4.41 -33.92
C SER A 891 32.96 4.19 -32.64
N PRO A 892 34.14 3.48 -32.70
CA PRO A 892 34.87 3.03 -31.51
C PRO A 892 35.33 4.15 -30.58
N HIS A 893 35.57 5.36 -31.10
CA HIS A 893 35.96 6.52 -30.29
C HIS A 893 34.77 7.22 -29.61
N LEU A 894 33.58 7.11 -30.16
CA LEU A 894 32.34 7.64 -29.55
C LEU A 894 31.80 6.67 -28.50
N SER A 895 31.92 5.35 -28.70
CA SER A 895 31.53 4.34 -27.69
C SER A 895 32.36 4.45 -26.40
N LYS A 896 33.57 5.01 -26.46
CA LYS A 896 34.43 5.29 -25.30
C LYS A 896 34.01 6.56 -24.55
N LYS A 897 33.40 7.57 -25.22
CA LYS A 897 32.94 8.81 -24.63
C LYS A 897 31.48 8.72 -24.09
N VAL A 898 30.65 7.96 -24.78
CA VAL A 898 29.26 7.71 -24.36
C VAL A 898 29.27 6.40 -23.59
N GLY A 899 29.35 6.48 -22.28
CA GLY A 899 29.43 5.29 -21.44
C GLY A 899 28.23 4.34 -21.64
N PRO A 900 28.36 3.09 -21.21
CA PRO A 900 27.34 2.05 -21.42
C PRO A 900 25.92 2.42 -20.93
N LYS A 901 25.80 3.40 -20.05
CA LYS A 901 24.51 3.86 -19.51
C LYS A 901 23.60 4.53 -20.53
N LEU A 902 24.14 5.23 -21.52
CA LEU A 902 23.32 5.87 -22.57
C LEU A 902 22.86 4.86 -23.64
N LEU A 903 23.65 3.83 -23.89
CA LEU A 903 23.30 2.71 -24.77
C LEU A 903 22.23 1.81 -24.14
N GLN A 904 22.18 1.76 -22.82
CA GLN A 904 21.20 0.97 -22.06
C GLN A 904 19.83 1.65 -21.90
N GLN A 905 19.74 2.98 -22.10
CA GLN A 905 18.46 3.69 -21.96
C GLN A 905 17.40 3.30 -22.99
N GLU A 906 17.79 2.75 -24.12
CA GLU A 906 16.85 2.37 -25.18
C GLU A 906 16.32 0.93 -25.06
N SER A 907 17.06 0.04 -24.40
CA SER A 907 16.62 -1.34 -24.14
C SER A 907 17.31 -1.90 -22.90
N ILE A 908 16.60 -1.91 -21.82
CA ILE A 908 17.11 -2.32 -20.51
C ILE A 908 17.47 -3.82 -20.47
N SER A 909 17.00 -4.64 -21.40
CA SER A 909 17.16 -6.10 -21.33
C SER A 909 17.40 -6.84 -22.65
N GLN A 910 17.42 -6.15 -23.79
CA GLN A 910 17.69 -6.81 -25.07
C GLN A 910 18.58 -5.95 -25.98
N PRO A 911 19.52 -6.56 -26.74
CA PRO A 911 20.25 -5.83 -27.77
C PRO A 911 19.26 -5.28 -28.80
N ILE A 912 19.47 -4.01 -29.17
CA ILE A 912 18.68 -3.32 -30.20
C ILE A 912 18.81 -4.09 -31.52
N LYS A 913 17.69 -4.68 -31.96
CA LYS A 913 17.66 -5.38 -33.25
C LYS A 913 17.31 -4.41 -34.37
N PRO A 914 17.92 -4.53 -35.55
CA PRO A 914 17.50 -3.80 -36.73
C PRO A 914 16.01 -4.09 -37.03
N CYS A 915 15.19 -3.07 -37.20
CA CYS A 915 13.80 -3.22 -37.57
C CYS A 915 13.36 -2.14 -38.58
N PRO A 916 13.98 -2.09 -39.80
CA PRO A 916 13.53 -1.17 -40.83
C PRO A 916 12.11 -1.52 -41.27
N SER A 917 11.33 -0.50 -41.60
CA SER A 917 9.95 -0.69 -42.10
C SER A 917 9.85 -0.24 -43.56
N ALA A 918 9.81 -1.16 -44.48
CA ALA A 918 9.61 -0.86 -45.91
C ALA A 918 8.24 -0.23 -46.15
N VAL A 919 7.23 -0.62 -45.39
CA VAL A 919 5.85 -0.08 -45.48
C VAL A 919 5.86 1.42 -45.17
N TYR A 920 6.40 1.82 -44.03
CA TYR A 920 6.46 3.24 -43.66
C TYR A 920 7.42 4.05 -44.52
N GLN A 921 8.52 3.49 -44.98
CA GLN A 921 9.42 4.12 -45.98
C GLN A 921 8.66 4.51 -47.23
N ASN A 922 7.84 3.58 -47.78
CA ASN A 922 7.01 3.85 -48.94
C ASN A 922 5.98 4.93 -48.68
N HIS A 923 5.28 4.89 -47.53
CA HIS A 923 4.31 5.93 -47.16
C HIS A 923 4.98 7.32 -47.02
N VAL A 924 6.18 7.43 -46.40
CA VAL A 924 6.92 8.69 -46.32
C VAL A 924 7.25 9.18 -47.74
N ARG A 925 7.76 8.32 -48.62
CA ARG A 925 8.09 8.67 -50.00
C ARG A 925 6.84 9.17 -50.74
N ASP A 926 5.72 8.45 -50.64
CA ASP A 926 4.50 8.78 -51.34
C ASP A 926 3.88 10.11 -50.87
N VAL A 927 3.90 10.37 -49.55
CA VAL A 927 3.42 11.66 -48.98
C VAL A 927 4.29 12.81 -49.46
N LEU A 928 5.62 12.63 -49.49
CA LEU A 928 6.53 13.68 -49.98
C LEU A 928 6.36 13.95 -51.48
N LEU A 929 6.19 12.90 -52.30
CA LEU A 929 5.97 13.06 -53.73
C LEU A 929 4.63 13.72 -54.09
N LYS A 930 3.56 13.40 -53.34
CA LYS A 930 2.21 13.93 -53.57
C LYS A 930 2.03 15.37 -53.03
N ASN A 931 2.90 15.84 -52.11
CA ASN A 931 2.76 17.15 -51.49
C ASN A 931 4.06 17.97 -51.58
N PRO A 932 4.33 18.69 -52.70
CA PRO A 932 5.54 19.49 -52.90
C PRO A 932 5.76 20.57 -51.81
N GLN A 933 4.66 21.15 -51.27
CA GLN A 933 4.75 22.17 -50.21
C GLN A 933 5.26 21.57 -48.91
N ALA A 934 4.76 20.38 -48.51
CA ALA A 934 5.25 19.68 -47.32
C ALA A 934 6.73 19.26 -47.50
N THR A 935 7.12 18.81 -48.68
CA THR A 935 8.49 18.48 -49.01
C THR A 935 9.41 19.69 -48.91
N THR A 936 9.00 20.83 -49.46
CA THR A 936 9.80 22.10 -49.36
C THR A 936 9.95 22.52 -47.92
N LYS A 937 8.89 22.49 -47.12
CA LYS A 937 8.95 22.79 -45.66
C LYS A 937 9.86 21.86 -44.88
N LEU A 938 9.76 20.55 -45.12
CA LEU A 938 10.65 19.54 -44.49
C LEU A 938 12.12 19.83 -44.84
N LEU A 939 12.45 19.99 -46.11
CA LEU A 939 13.81 20.24 -46.56
C LEU A 939 14.35 21.57 -45.97
N ASN A 940 13.59 22.65 -45.98
CA ASN A 940 14.00 23.91 -45.39
C ASN A 940 14.22 23.78 -43.87
N SER A 941 13.38 23.03 -43.17
CA SER A 941 13.53 22.80 -41.72
C SER A 941 14.78 21.99 -41.43
N LEU A 942 15.04 20.93 -42.21
CA LEU A 942 16.24 20.09 -42.08
C LEU A 942 17.51 20.89 -42.36
N LEU A 943 17.52 21.73 -43.43
CA LEU A 943 18.66 22.59 -43.76
C LEU A 943 18.94 23.63 -42.67
N ASN A 944 17.88 24.24 -42.11
CA ASN A 944 18.00 25.16 -41.00
C ASN A 944 18.56 24.51 -39.74
N GLN A 945 18.11 23.30 -39.41
CA GLN A 945 18.63 22.54 -38.28
C GLN A 945 20.09 22.10 -38.47
N LEU A 946 20.43 21.69 -39.67
CA LEU A 946 21.84 21.37 -40.04
C LEU A 946 22.72 22.64 -39.88
N ASN A 947 22.27 23.76 -40.39
CA ASN A 947 23.00 25.03 -40.28
C ASN A 947 23.17 25.49 -38.82
N TRP A 948 22.10 25.35 -38.02
CA TRP A 948 22.17 25.63 -36.58
C TRP A 948 23.17 24.65 -35.88
N ALA A 949 23.05 23.36 -36.12
CA ALA A 949 23.94 22.36 -35.53
C ALA A 949 25.40 22.60 -35.90
N PHE A 950 25.68 23.00 -37.16
CA PHE A 950 27.06 23.37 -37.58
C PHE A 950 27.53 24.63 -36.85
N SER A 951 26.71 25.63 -36.70
CA SER A 951 27.04 26.90 -35.99
C SER A 951 27.36 26.61 -34.51
N GLU A 952 26.53 25.81 -33.83
CA GLU A 952 26.81 25.38 -32.46
C GLU A 952 28.09 24.52 -32.32
N PHE A 953 28.31 23.60 -33.25
CA PHE A 953 29.54 22.80 -33.25
C PHE A 953 30.79 23.67 -33.42
N ILE A 954 30.79 24.64 -34.35
CA ILE A 954 31.86 25.61 -34.54
C ILE A 954 32.02 26.48 -33.29
N GLY A 955 30.94 26.93 -32.71
CA GLY A 955 30.95 27.72 -31.47
C GLY A 955 31.51 26.97 -30.26
N MET A 956 31.23 25.69 -30.12
CA MET A 956 31.84 24.85 -29.08
C MET A 956 33.32 24.56 -29.33
N SER A 957 33.68 24.30 -30.57
CA SER A 957 35.08 24.07 -30.97
C SER A 957 35.96 25.31 -30.70
N ILE A 958 35.44 26.53 -30.96
CA ILE A 958 36.15 27.78 -30.66
C ILE A 958 36.26 28.01 -29.14
N ARG A 959 35.25 27.62 -28.34
CA ARG A 959 35.30 27.73 -26.87
C ARG A 959 36.33 26.75 -26.27
N ASP A 960 36.39 25.53 -26.78
CA ASP A 960 37.38 24.54 -26.30
C ASP A 960 38.81 24.95 -26.61
N ASP A 961 39.06 25.60 -27.77
CA ASP A 961 40.37 26.16 -28.13
C ASP A 961 40.73 27.37 -27.25
N CYS A 962 39.77 28.18 -26.80
CA CYS A 962 40.01 29.27 -25.84
C CYS A 962 40.33 28.80 -24.44
N TYR A 963 39.88 27.62 -24.02
CA TYR A 963 40.17 27.05 -22.67
C TYR A 963 41.45 26.20 -22.65
N SER A 964 41.95 25.77 -23.78
CA SER A 964 43.23 25.01 -23.90
C SER A 964 44.46 25.90 -24.05
N GLY A 965 44.27 27.22 -24.12
CA GLY A 965 45.33 28.21 -24.33
C GLY A 965 45.63 29.11 -23.10
N SER A 966 45.13 28.75 -21.89
CA SER A 966 45.48 29.49 -20.67
C SER A 966 46.06 28.59 -19.59
#